data_540b7e30d8730842137e583b2d8710af
#
_entry.id   540b7e30d8730842137e583b2d8710af
#
_cell.length_a   1.000
_cell.length_b   1.000
_cell.length_c   1.000
_cell.angle_alpha   90.00
_cell.angle_beta   90.00
_cell.angle_gamma   90.00
#
_symmetry.space_group_name_H-M   'P 1'
#
loop_
_entity.id
_entity.type
_entity.pdbx_description
1 polymer ?
#
loop_
_entity_poly.entity_id
_entity_poly.type
_entity_poly.pdbx_seq_one_letter_code
_entity_poly.pdbx_strand_id
1 'polypeptide(L)'
;LINPKTMHISSLTSRFVILFSCYILASQQLLAHNGTVGYAYPLGKITVDGNFSDWPKDIMQYKLGVTASDTKPVSEADFSGSFRIGYRAEDRSLYVALQITDDDFIEDTSANVRWNSQDGLEIYLDARHLPFGSGVASFMYSKKLRNTNNAYYDPFAKDAKWNIIEVAYVKKGTTRYYEWRIMLGDQFKVGKSVGIDFQAFDLDADKSFSYNSWGAGDMKYVNPRSLSDVILMPARGKLSTLSGNIAWDHKMNVPLPGRIRLIDMDDPQCWLTTAVDSTGNYAAKVPAGKYAIDFPEPYFQRHDTVYATTPGQPLLVNAPVGGMVTAAAIILPATPAPDLLPEKGVALADFNEAVAKQIDHFIETYQQYYEIPGVSFALIKDGKLVYHQTYGVRNTFTKEPVDSNTLFEAASVTKPVFSFAVQRLAERGVIDLDKPLYLYLPYPDIAYDERYKLITAKHVLTHRTGFPNWRSMNADGKLDLKFTPGTDYGYSGEGFEYLKKVIEKITGKKVEQVLQEEVIQPIGLYHTFFSRNDSLRSMVANGHFNGLPNYDELPESPGMAYSMHTEAKIFTRFMLYMLEQKGLKPETYDSMFTKHSDFKFDPGEKKPKIPDYMGISLEIRETPFGKSFGHGGNNGDFKCKFEVYKDLKMGYVVFTNSNTSDALLEAMRQFLVEGKEK
;
A
#
# COMPACT_ATOMS: atom_id res chain seq x y z
N LEU A 1 25.94 28.76 57.99
CA LEU A 1 25.02 27.63 58.24
C LEU A 1 24.03 27.50 57.10
N ILE A 2 24.00 26.33 56.51
CA ILE A 2 23.08 25.80 55.50
C ILE A 2 23.54 25.93 54.03
N ASN A 3 23.98 24.82 53.54
CA ASN A 3 24.48 24.48 52.22
C ASN A 3 23.31 24.30 51.20
N PRO A 4 23.34 24.86 49.99
CA PRO A 4 22.38 24.49 48.95
C PRO A 4 22.94 23.34 48.11
N LYS A 5 22.17 22.27 48.03
CA LYS A 5 22.38 21.14 47.14
C LYS A 5 22.22 21.54 45.68
N THR A 6 23.23 21.30 44.89
CA THR A 6 23.22 21.28 43.45
C THR A 6 22.28 20.18 42.92
N MET A 7 21.30 20.58 42.18
CA MET A 7 20.40 19.68 41.47
C MET A 7 20.94 19.42 40.06
N HIS A 8 21.35 18.22 39.79
CA HIS A 8 21.73 17.77 38.45
C HIS A 8 20.52 17.79 37.49
N ILE A 9 20.57 18.69 36.51
CA ILE A 9 19.71 18.62 35.32
C ILE A 9 20.56 17.97 34.22
N SER A 10 20.45 16.67 34.07
CA SER A 10 20.94 15.96 32.88
C SER A 10 20.20 14.63 32.78
N SER A 11 19.19 14.54 31.95
CA SER A 11 18.72 13.32 31.29
C SER A 11 17.38 13.46 30.51
N LEU A 12 16.79 14.66 30.41
CA LEU A 12 15.53 14.81 29.65
C LEU A 12 15.69 15.29 28.20
N THR A 13 16.85 15.86 27.84
CA THR A 13 17.04 16.38 26.47
C THR A 13 17.50 15.34 25.45
N SER A 14 18.07 14.22 25.86
CA SER A 14 18.53 13.18 24.93
C SER A 14 17.41 12.20 24.50
N ARG A 15 16.34 12.08 25.27
CA ARG A 15 15.20 11.23 24.87
C ARG A 15 14.23 11.90 23.91
N PHE A 16 14.17 13.22 23.91
CA PHE A 16 13.33 13.98 22.95
C PHE A 16 13.91 14.05 21.54
N VAL A 17 15.23 13.99 21.40
CA VAL A 17 15.89 14.03 20.07
C VAL A 17 15.80 12.68 19.36
N ILE A 18 15.81 11.56 20.09
CA ILE A 18 15.71 10.22 19.51
C ILE A 18 14.28 9.92 19.05
N LEU A 19 13.26 10.37 19.77
CA LEU A 19 11.86 10.25 19.34
C LEU A 19 11.52 11.11 18.12
N PHE A 20 12.16 12.27 17.97
CA PHE A 20 11.95 13.12 16.79
C PHE A 20 12.65 12.57 15.53
N SER A 21 13.76 11.84 15.69
CA SER A 21 14.46 11.19 14.56
C SER A 21 13.73 9.95 14.04
N CYS A 22 13.04 9.19 14.89
CA CYS A 22 12.20 8.07 14.45
C CYS A 22 10.92 8.53 13.73
N TYR A 23 10.37 9.70 14.07
CA TYR A 23 9.19 10.25 13.39
C TYR A 23 9.48 10.79 11.98
N ILE A 24 10.74 11.21 11.71
CA ILE A 24 11.15 11.66 10.37
C ILE A 24 11.39 10.48 9.43
N LEU A 25 11.71 9.28 9.95
CA LEU A 25 11.90 8.06 9.14
C LEU A 25 10.57 7.36 8.78
N ALA A 26 9.51 7.53 9.56
CA ALA A 26 8.21 6.89 9.30
C ALA A 26 7.35 7.61 8.23
N SER A 27 7.71 8.84 7.80
CA SER A 27 6.97 9.60 6.79
C SER A 27 7.50 9.46 5.36
N GLN A 28 8.46 8.53 5.10
CA GLN A 28 9.04 8.33 3.76
C GLN A 28 8.37 7.23 2.92
N GLN A 29 7.24 6.66 3.35
CA GLN A 29 6.70 5.40 2.78
C GLN A 29 5.66 5.52 1.67
N LEU A 30 5.51 6.63 0.94
CA LEU A 30 4.45 6.75 -0.09
C LEU A 30 4.92 7.35 -1.43
N LEU A 31 6.10 6.97 -1.96
CA LEU A 31 6.65 7.66 -3.12
C LEU A 31 6.88 6.71 -4.31
N ALA A 32 6.53 7.14 -5.53
CA ALA A 32 6.86 6.45 -6.77
C ALA A 32 8.38 6.46 -6.97
N HIS A 33 9.01 5.31 -7.13
CA HIS A 33 10.46 5.09 -7.20
C HIS A 33 11.29 5.90 -6.19
N ASN A 34 12.45 5.44 -5.80
CA ASN A 34 13.18 6.05 -4.66
C ASN A 34 13.98 7.34 -4.99
N GLY A 35 13.96 7.79 -6.25
CA GLY A 35 14.62 9.00 -6.73
C GLY A 35 16.11 8.84 -7.05
N THR A 36 16.67 7.65 -6.88
CA THR A 36 18.02 7.32 -7.32
C THR A 36 18.02 7.01 -8.81
N VAL A 37 18.92 7.60 -9.58
CA VAL A 37 18.95 7.48 -11.04
C VAL A 37 20.30 6.96 -11.52
N GLY A 38 20.26 5.94 -12.39
CA GLY A 38 21.41 5.38 -13.08
C GLY A 38 21.24 5.38 -14.60
N TYR A 39 22.32 5.07 -15.32
CA TYR A 39 22.36 5.13 -16.77
C TYR A 39 22.99 3.84 -17.31
N ALA A 40 22.24 3.11 -18.12
CA ALA A 40 22.72 1.93 -18.84
C ALA A 40 23.10 2.34 -20.27
N TYR A 41 24.37 2.19 -20.62
CA TYR A 41 24.88 2.50 -21.95
C TYR A 41 24.94 1.24 -22.82
N PRO A 42 24.88 1.38 -24.16
CA PRO A 42 25.08 0.25 -25.06
C PRO A 42 26.45 -0.36 -24.86
N LEU A 43 26.51 -1.69 -24.78
CA LEU A 43 27.70 -2.49 -24.60
C LEU A 43 28.06 -3.19 -25.90
N GLY A 44 29.38 -3.47 -26.08
CA GLY A 44 29.84 -4.43 -27.02
C GLY A 44 29.46 -5.87 -26.64
N LYS A 45 30.19 -6.84 -27.19
CA LYS A 45 30.01 -8.23 -26.80
C LYS A 45 30.52 -8.43 -25.37
N ILE A 46 29.63 -8.88 -24.48
CA ILE A 46 29.91 -9.27 -23.09
C ILE A 46 29.80 -10.78 -22.99
N THR A 47 30.71 -11.41 -22.30
CA THR A 47 30.66 -12.82 -21.92
C THR A 47 30.38 -12.90 -20.45
N VAL A 48 29.26 -13.53 -20.06
CA VAL A 48 28.89 -13.67 -18.66
C VAL A 48 29.74 -14.77 -18.01
N ASP A 49 30.92 -14.39 -17.50
CA ASP A 49 31.90 -15.31 -16.91
C ASP A 49 32.45 -14.87 -15.54
N GLY A 50 31.97 -13.73 -15.04
CA GLY A 50 32.41 -13.11 -13.77
C GLY A 50 33.73 -12.37 -13.90
N ASN A 51 34.20 -12.10 -15.12
CA ASN A 51 35.41 -11.34 -15.40
C ASN A 51 35.10 -10.06 -16.17
N PHE A 52 35.24 -8.92 -15.52
CA PHE A 52 34.87 -7.62 -16.07
C PHE A 52 35.85 -7.05 -17.10
N SER A 53 36.76 -7.86 -17.69
CA SER A 53 37.76 -7.39 -18.62
C SER A 53 37.20 -6.92 -19.97
N ASP A 54 36.04 -7.42 -20.37
CA ASP A 54 35.34 -7.03 -21.59
C ASP A 54 34.38 -5.84 -21.39
N TRP A 55 34.22 -5.38 -20.15
CA TRP A 55 33.43 -4.16 -19.84
C TRP A 55 34.22 -2.89 -20.17
N PRO A 56 33.56 -1.86 -20.71
CA PRO A 56 34.22 -0.56 -20.96
C PRO A 56 34.78 0.03 -19.67
N LYS A 57 36.04 0.48 -19.69
CA LYS A 57 36.71 1.03 -18.51
C LYS A 57 36.09 2.35 -18.01
N ASP A 58 35.46 3.09 -18.87
CA ASP A 58 34.87 4.40 -18.65
C ASP A 58 33.35 4.35 -18.35
N ILE A 59 32.77 3.14 -18.18
CA ILE A 59 31.41 2.99 -17.78
C ILE A 59 31.21 3.42 -16.31
N MET A 60 30.12 4.11 -16.03
CA MET A 60 29.83 4.63 -14.69
C MET A 60 29.68 3.48 -13.67
N GLN A 61 30.27 3.68 -12.51
CA GLN A 61 30.19 2.76 -11.39
C GLN A 61 29.33 3.38 -10.28
N TYR A 62 28.42 2.60 -9.74
CA TYR A 62 27.51 2.98 -8.66
C TYR A 62 27.84 2.20 -7.40
N LYS A 63 27.71 2.82 -6.21
CA LYS A 63 27.96 2.18 -4.92
C LYS A 63 26.65 1.66 -4.32
N LEU A 64 26.71 0.53 -3.62
CA LEU A 64 25.68 0.08 -2.69
C LEU A 64 25.96 0.77 -1.34
N GLY A 65 25.38 1.94 -1.14
CA GLY A 65 25.72 2.81 -0.02
C GLY A 65 24.55 3.09 0.95
N VAL A 66 23.41 2.45 0.74
CA VAL A 66 22.23 2.62 1.58
C VAL A 66 22.03 1.36 2.41
N THR A 67 22.22 1.46 3.71
CA THR A 67 21.93 0.38 4.66
C THR A 67 20.51 0.50 5.18
N ALA A 68 19.70 -0.54 5.00
CA ALA A 68 18.28 -0.57 5.35
C ALA A 68 17.97 -1.31 6.68
N SER A 69 19.00 -1.73 7.42
CA SER A 69 18.87 -2.44 8.71
C SER A 69 19.42 -1.60 9.87
N ASP A 70 19.13 -2.03 11.11
CA ASP A 70 19.65 -1.39 12.33
C ASP A 70 21.15 -1.59 12.50
N THR A 71 21.72 -2.64 11.90
CA THR A 71 23.16 -2.93 11.91
C THR A 71 23.78 -2.39 10.64
N LYS A 72 24.81 -1.56 10.78
CA LYS A 72 25.57 -1.01 9.66
C LYS A 72 26.93 -1.66 9.60
N PRO A 73 27.50 -1.89 8.39
CA PRO A 73 28.88 -2.30 8.23
C PRO A 73 29.82 -1.36 8.99
N VAL A 74 30.79 -1.94 9.70
CA VAL A 74 31.73 -1.16 10.53
C VAL A 74 32.86 -0.55 9.70
N SER A 75 33.11 -1.04 8.50
CA SER A 75 34.15 -0.55 7.58
C SER A 75 33.88 -0.93 6.12
N GLU A 76 34.63 -0.35 5.17
CA GLU A 76 34.59 -0.77 3.75
C GLU A 76 35.23 -2.16 3.52
N ALA A 77 35.98 -2.70 4.48
CA ALA A 77 36.52 -4.07 4.43
C ALA A 77 35.49 -5.08 4.90
N ASP A 78 34.71 -4.73 5.89
CA ASP A 78 33.55 -5.45 6.38
C ASP A 78 32.53 -5.62 5.26
N PHE A 79 31.99 -4.55 4.77
CA PHE A 79 31.18 -4.57 3.55
C PHE A 79 31.45 -3.39 2.63
N SER A 80 31.64 -3.67 1.34
CA SER A 80 31.52 -2.67 0.28
C SER A 80 31.01 -3.29 -1.01
N GLY A 81 30.04 -2.61 -1.64
CA GLY A 81 29.45 -3.05 -2.89
C GLY A 81 29.43 -1.97 -3.95
N SER A 82 29.66 -2.37 -5.20
CA SER A 82 29.52 -1.48 -6.35
C SER A 82 29.15 -2.25 -7.61
N PHE A 83 28.45 -1.57 -8.54
CA PHE A 83 28.05 -2.18 -9.79
C PHE A 83 28.22 -1.24 -10.98
N ARG A 84 28.24 -1.84 -12.17
CA ARG A 84 28.14 -1.20 -13.47
C ARG A 84 26.94 -1.81 -14.19
N ILE A 85 26.28 -1.02 -15.02
CA ILE A 85 25.11 -1.46 -15.77
C ILE A 85 25.17 -0.94 -17.21
N GLY A 86 24.78 -1.79 -18.14
CA GLY A 86 24.64 -1.46 -19.55
C GLY A 86 23.67 -2.40 -20.24
N TYR A 87 23.49 -2.23 -21.54
CA TYR A 87 22.56 -3.06 -22.29
C TYR A 87 23.10 -3.45 -23.68
N ARG A 88 22.53 -4.48 -24.27
CA ARG A 88 22.71 -4.82 -25.67
C ARG A 88 21.37 -4.85 -26.37
N ALA A 89 21.27 -4.11 -27.47
CA ALA A 89 20.04 -4.02 -28.25
C ALA A 89 19.77 -5.31 -29.05
N GLU A 90 20.84 -6.02 -29.45
CA GLU A 90 20.75 -7.23 -30.27
C GLU A 90 20.01 -8.36 -29.57
N ASP A 91 20.16 -8.47 -28.27
CA ASP A 91 19.50 -9.50 -27.46
C ASP A 91 18.50 -8.94 -26.46
N ARG A 92 18.21 -7.63 -26.53
CA ARG A 92 17.23 -6.91 -25.67
C ARG A 92 17.43 -7.18 -24.18
N SER A 93 18.71 -7.15 -23.75
CA SER A 93 19.10 -7.52 -22.38
C SER A 93 19.83 -6.41 -21.67
N LEU A 94 19.59 -6.31 -20.35
CA LEU A 94 20.48 -5.63 -19.41
C LEU A 94 21.64 -6.54 -19.03
N TYR A 95 22.80 -5.93 -18.82
CA TYR A 95 23.97 -6.54 -18.26
C TYR A 95 24.36 -5.79 -17.00
N VAL A 96 24.71 -6.51 -15.95
CA VAL A 96 25.14 -5.96 -14.67
C VAL A 96 26.43 -6.64 -14.25
N ALA A 97 27.47 -5.86 -13.97
CA ALA A 97 28.70 -6.32 -13.34
C ALA A 97 28.74 -5.76 -11.92
N LEU A 98 28.63 -6.64 -10.92
CA LEU A 98 28.54 -6.26 -9.51
C LEU A 98 29.70 -6.88 -8.73
N GLN A 99 30.37 -6.05 -7.93
CA GLN A 99 31.48 -6.43 -7.08
C GLN A 99 31.09 -6.18 -5.62
N ILE A 100 31.31 -7.20 -4.77
CA ILE A 100 31.12 -7.12 -3.31
C ILE A 100 32.44 -7.50 -2.66
N THR A 101 32.91 -6.70 -1.72
CA THR A 101 33.98 -7.04 -0.79
C THR A 101 33.37 -7.18 0.60
N ASP A 102 33.74 -8.25 1.30
CA ASP A 102 33.21 -8.64 2.59
C ASP A 102 34.22 -9.57 3.23
N ASP A 103 34.58 -9.31 4.48
CA ASP A 103 35.67 -9.98 5.16
C ASP A 103 35.25 -11.32 5.81
N ASP A 104 33.94 -11.56 6.02
CA ASP A 104 33.43 -12.76 6.70
C ASP A 104 32.23 -13.39 5.95
N PHE A 105 32.54 -14.13 4.91
CA PHE A 105 31.52 -14.73 4.04
C PHE A 105 30.85 -15.98 4.63
N ILE A 106 29.60 -15.85 4.97
CA ILE A 106 28.76 -16.93 5.52
C ILE A 106 27.92 -17.60 4.44
N GLU A 107 28.07 -18.91 4.29
CA GLU A 107 27.21 -19.76 3.44
C GLU A 107 26.39 -20.72 4.28
N ASP A 108 25.07 -20.69 4.15
CA ASP A 108 24.19 -21.68 4.78
C ASP A 108 24.19 -22.98 4.00
N THR A 109 24.75 -24.02 4.60
CA THR A 109 24.80 -25.36 4.02
C THR A 109 23.66 -26.27 4.49
N SER A 110 22.76 -25.78 5.34
CA SER A 110 21.62 -26.54 5.88
C SER A 110 20.63 -27.00 4.81
N ALA A 111 19.76 -27.93 5.17
CA ALA A 111 18.69 -28.37 4.25
C ALA A 111 17.61 -27.29 4.05
N ASN A 112 17.43 -26.39 5.04
CA ASN A 112 16.40 -25.36 5.08
C ASN A 112 17.06 -23.97 5.01
N VAL A 113 17.79 -23.70 3.93
CA VAL A 113 18.43 -22.41 3.68
C VAL A 113 17.36 -21.30 3.64
N ARG A 114 17.62 -20.23 4.39
CA ARG A 114 16.82 -19.00 4.34
C ARG A 114 17.63 -17.91 3.65
N TRP A 115 16.93 -16.92 3.08
CA TRP A 115 17.57 -15.78 2.44
C TRP A 115 18.46 -14.98 3.42
N ASN A 116 18.09 -14.92 4.71
CA ASN A 116 18.78 -14.19 5.79
C ASN A 116 19.63 -15.09 6.72
N SER A 117 19.95 -16.32 6.31
CA SER A 117 20.86 -17.20 7.04
C SER A 117 22.25 -17.29 6.39
N GLN A 118 22.51 -16.43 5.43
CA GLN A 118 23.74 -16.42 4.63
C GLN A 118 23.91 -15.09 3.90
N ASP A 119 25.09 -14.85 3.38
CA ASP A 119 25.33 -13.77 2.43
C ASP A 119 24.68 -14.07 1.09
N GLY A 120 24.26 -13.03 0.43
CA GLY A 120 23.58 -13.15 -0.83
C GLY A 120 23.40 -11.82 -1.55
N LEU A 121 22.85 -11.90 -2.75
CA LEU A 121 22.53 -10.76 -3.57
C LEU A 121 21.16 -10.94 -4.19
N GLU A 122 20.34 -9.91 -4.13
CA GLU A 122 19.10 -9.82 -4.88
C GLU A 122 19.13 -8.64 -5.85
N ILE A 123 18.58 -8.86 -7.05
CA ILE A 123 18.28 -7.84 -8.03
C ILE A 123 16.76 -7.77 -8.14
N TYR A 124 16.20 -6.58 -8.02
CA TYR A 124 14.78 -6.29 -8.18
C TYR A 124 14.59 -5.50 -9.46
N LEU A 125 13.66 -5.91 -10.31
CA LEU A 125 13.44 -5.31 -11.62
C LEU A 125 11.95 -5.09 -11.87
N ASP A 126 11.55 -3.87 -12.17
CA ASP A 126 10.31 -3.53 -12.87
C ASP A 126 10.64 -3.09 -14.30
N ALA A 127 10.61 -4.03 -15.23
CA ALA A 127 10.92 -3.77 -16.63
C ALA A 127 9.87 -2.92 -17.33
N ARG A 128 8.63 -2.89 -16.83
CA ARG A 128 7.54 -2.06 -17.36
C ARG A 128 7.66 -0.62 -16.91
N HIS A 129 8.39 -0.40 -15.81
CA HIS A 129 8.54 0.91 -15.18
C HIS A 129 7.19 1.52 -14.84
N LEU A 130 6.38 0.76 -14.12
CA LEU A 130 5.08 1.23 -13.65
C LEU A 130 5.25 2.04 -12.38
N PRO A 131 4.54 3.16 -12.24
CA PRO A 131 4.62 3.97 -11.03
C PRO A 131 4.02 3.29 -9.80
N PHE A 132 3.25 2.20 -10.00
CA PHE A 132 2.55 1.43 -8.95
C PHE A 132 2.32 -0.01 -9.38
N GLY A 133 1.90 -0.81 -8.40
CA GLY A 133 1.44 -2.17 -8.60
C GLY A 133 2.43 -3.22 -8.13
N SER A 134 1.99 -4.45 -8.15
CA SER A 134 2.80 -5.64 -8.01
C SER A 134 3.41 -5.98 -9.38
N GLY A 135 4.61 -6.43 -9.44
CA GLY A 135 5.22 -6.80 -10.72
C GLY A 135 6.72 -6.61 -10.73
N VAL A 136 7.31 -6.60 -9.54
CA VAL A 136 8.76 -6.63 -9.37
C VAL A 136 9.23 -8.07 -9.54
N ALA A 137 10.09 -8.30 -10.53
CA ALA A 137 10.84 -9.54 -10.63
C ALA A 137 12.01 -9.50 -9.65
N SER A 138 12.17 -10.53 -8.82
CA SER A 138 13.28 -10.68 -7.89
C SER A 138 14.19 -11.81 -8.34
N PHE A 139 15.48 -11.56 -8.40
CA PHE A 139 16.50 -12.49 -8.83
C PHE A 139 17.53 -12.65 -7.73
N MET A 140 17.54 -13.80 -7.06
CA MET A 140 18.45 -14.07 -5.97
C MET A 140 19.63 -14.93 -6.42
N TYR A 141 20.81 -14.62 -5.92
CA TYR A 141 21.99 -15.45 -6.03
C TYR A 141 22.59 -15.75 -4.66
N SER A 142 22.60 -17.03 -4.31
CA SER A 142 23.45 -17.60 -3.28
C SER A 142 23.90 -18.98 -3.75
N LYS A 143 24.79 -19.66 -3.02
CA LYS A 143 25.32 -20.96 -3.46
C LYS A 143 24.24 -22.02 -3.72
N LYS A 144 23.17 -22.04 -2.94
CA LYS A 144 22.04 -22.98 -3.08
C LYS A 144 20.82 -22.37 -3.78
N LEU A 145 20.60 -21.07 -3.63
CA LEU A 145 19.48 -20.35 -4.21
C LEU A 145 19.90 -19.65 -5.50
N ARG A 146 20.43 -20.44 -6.46
CA ARG A 146 20.86 -19.91 -7.74
C ARG A 146 19.66 -19.73 -8.66
N ASN A 147 19.52 -18.54 -9.24
CA ASN A 147 18.53 -18.24 -10.26
C ASN A 147 17.07 -18.55 -9.84
N THR A 148 16.73 -18.36 -8.56
CA THR A 148 15.34 -18.39 -8.18
C THR A 148 14.66 -17.14 -8.73
N ASN A 149 13.93 -17.33 -9.82
CA ASN A 149 12.98 -16.35 -10.30
C ASN A 149 11.75 -16.45 -9.40
N ASN A 150 11.76 -15.74 -8.29
CA ASN A 150 10.55 -15.49 -7.51
C ASN A 150 9.84 -14.31 -8.18
N ALA A 151 9.24 -14.54 -9.35
CA ALA A 151 8.24 -13.65 -9.88
C ALA A 151 7.05 -13.66 -8.92
N TYR A 152 7.17 -12.91 -7.83
CA TYR A 152 6.03 -12.60 -7.00
C TYR A 152 5.14 -11.66 -7.82
N TYR A 153 4.03 -12.22 -8.32
CA TYR A 153 2.94 -11.48 -8.95
C TYR A 153 3.28 -10.55 -10.12
N ASP A 154 3.83 -11.10 -11.20
CA ASP A 154 3.60 -10.48 -12.50
C ASP A 154 2.57 -11.32 -13.28
N PRO A 155 1.30 -10.87 -13.35
CA PRO A 155 0.26 -11.56 -14.12
C PRO A 155 0.60 -11.65 -15.62
N PHE A 156 1.52 -10.79 -16.09
CA PHE A 156 1.99 -10.78 -17.48
C PHE A 156 3.27 -11.62 -17.68
N ALA A 157 3.91 -12.08 -16.60
CA ALA A 157 5.13 -12.89 -16.68
C ALA A 157 4.88 -14.34 -17.10
N LYS A 158 3.66 -14.84 -17.00
CA LYS A 158 3.35 -16.23 -17.37
C LYS A 158 3.62 -16.55 -18.85
N ASP A 159 3.60 -15.56 -19.73
CA ASP A 159 3.90 -15.70 -21.15
C ASP A 159 5.18 -14.98 -21.61
N ALA A 160 5.88 -14.32 -20.72
CA ALA A 160 7.03 -13.51 -21.07
C ALA A 160 8.31 -14.36 -21.17
N LYS A 161 8.85 -14.46 -22.37
CA LYS A 161 10.19 -15.04 -22.65
C LYS A 161 11.34 -14.22 -22.05
N TRP A 162 11.07 -13.18 -21.24
CA TRP A 162 12.09 -12.30 -20.66
C TRP A 162 12.73 -12.83 -19.37
N ASN A 163 12.33 -13.99 -18.89
CA ASN A 163 12.88 -14.65 -17.70
C ASN A 163 14.20 -15.39 -17.91
N ILE A 164 14.88 -15.20 -19.03
CA ILE A 164 16.18 -15.83 -19.26
C ILE A 164 17.26 -15.01 -18.54
N ILE A 165 17.77 -15.58 -17.46
CA ILE A 165 18.85 -15.00 -16.67
C ILE A 165 20.07 -15.87 -16.83
N GLU A 166 21.19 -15.25 -17.17
CA GLU A 166 22.51 -15.82 -17.03
C GLU A 166 23.20 -15.12 -15.87
N VAL A 167 23.89 -15.88 -15.03
CA VAL A 167 24.73 -15.34 -13.97
C VAL A 167 26.03 -16.12 -13.86
N ALA A 168 27.12 -15.40 -13.78
CA ALA A 168 28.41 -15.95 -13.44
C ALA A 168 28.91 -15.35 -12.13
N TYR A 169 29.61 -16.16 -11.34
CA TYR A 169 30.17 -15.81 -10.07
C TYR A 169 31.60 -16.24 -9.94
N VAL A 170 32.48 -15.33 -9.54
CA VAL A 170 33.90 -15.59 -9.27
C VAL A 170 34.30 -14.97 -7.94
N LYS A 171 34.96 -15.76 -7.07
CA LYS A 171 35.51 -15.28 -5.79
C LYS A 171 37.01 -15.12 -5.93
N LYS A 172 37.56 -13.96 -5.54
CA LYS A 172 38.99 -13.68 -5.47
C LYS A 172 39.31 -13.04 -4.10
N GLY A 173 39.86 -13.83 -3.17
CA GLY A 173 40.09 -13.38 -1.79
C GLY A 173 38.76 -13.07 -1.09
N THR A 174 38.66 -11.87 -0.52
CA THR A 174 37.46 -11.34 0.11
C THR A 174 36.48 -10.72 -0.88
N THR A 175 36.83 -10.63 -2.15
CA THR A 175 35.96 -9.96 -3.15
C THR A 175 35.26 -10.99 -4.03
N ARG A 176 34.00 -10.71 -4.32
CA ARG A 176 33.14 -11.49 -5.18
C ARG A 176 32.73 -10.67 -6.38
N TYR A 177 32.70 -11.29 -7.53
CA TYR A 177 32.36 -10.71 -8.82
C TYR A 177 31.15 -11.47 -9.35
N TYR A 178 30.03 -10.76 -9.55
CA TYR A 178 28.81 -11.28 -10.15
C TYR A 178 28.59 -10.60 -11.49
N GLU A 179 28.28 -11.38 -12.49
CA GLU A 179 27.93 -10.86 -13.78
C GLU A 179 26.63 -11.44 -14.24
N TRP A 180 25.70 -10.57 -14.57
CA TRP A 180 24.32 -10.92 -14.88
C TRP A 180 23.95 -10.46 -16.28
N ARG A 181 23.17 -11.31 -16.99
CA ARG A 181 22.39 -10.93 -18.16
C ARG A 181 20.91 -11.14 -17.87
N ILE A 182 20.09 -10.09 -18.02
CA ILE A 182 18.66 -10.11 -17.75
C ILE A 182 17.95 -9.67 -19.00
N MET A 183 17.14 -10.55 -19.61
CA MET A 183 16.41 -10.25 -20.82
C MET A 183 15.20 -9.37 -20.52
N LEU A 184 15.08 -8.21 -21.14
CA LEU A 184 13.91 -7.33 -21.07
C LEU A 184 12.84 -7.66 -22.12
N GLY A 185 13.18 -8.38 -23.18
CA GLY A 185 12.25 -8.77 -24.25
C GLY A 185 11.53 -7.58 -24.86
N ASP A 186 10.22 -7.64 -24.89
CA ASP A 186 9.38 -6.58 -25.48
C ASP A 186 9.33 -5.28 -24.63
N GLN A 187 9.82 -5.32 -23.39
CA GLN A 187 9.96 -4.13 -22.55
C GLN A 187 11.23 -3.32 -22.88
N PHE A 188 12.13 -3.90 -23.68
CA PHE A 188 13.35 -3.22 -24.08
C PHE A 188 13.06 -2.09 -25.06
N LYS A 189 13.43 -0.87 -24.68
CA LYS A 189 13.35 0.32 -25.53
C LYS A 189 14.43 1.32 -25.15
N VAL A 190 15.27 1.71 -26.09
CA VAL A 190 16.28 2.75 -25.87
C VAL A 190 15.59 4.07 -25.57
N GLY A 191 16.07 4.79 -24.56
CA GLY A 191 15.45 6.01 -24.03
C GLY A 191 14.48 5.74 -22.86
N LYS A 192 13.96 4.52 -22.73
CA LYS A 192 13.06 4.16 -21.63
C LYS A 192 13.83 3.96 -20.34
N SER A 193 13.21 4.31 -19.22
CA SER A 193 13.66 3.92 -17.90
C SER A 193 13.10 2.55 -17.52
N VAL A 194 13.83 1.83 -16.67
CA VAL A 194 13.37 0.63 -15.97
C VAL A 194 13.60 0.81 -14.48
N GLY A 195 12.67 0.34 -13.68
CA GLY A 195 12.86 0.28 -12.24
C GLY A 195 13.80 -0.86 -11.90
N ILE A 196 14.91 -0.60 -11.21
CA ILE A 196 15.86 -1.63 -10.79
C ILE A 196 16.54 -1.24 -9.50
N ASP A 197 16.77 -2.22 -8.63
CA ASP A 197 17.62 -2.02 -7.46
C ASP A 197 18.43 -3.29 -7.14
N PHE A 198 19.47 -3.12 -6.34
CA PHE A 198 20.37 -4.16 -5.93
C PHE A 198 20.42 -4.17 -4.40
N GLN A 199 20.32 -5.35 -3.82
CA GLN A 199 20.39 -5.53 -2.37
C GLN A 199 21.33 -6.69 -2.06
N ALA A 200 22.41 -6.37 -1.35
CA ALA A 200 23.33 -7.36 -0.83
C ALA A 200 23.02 -7.62 0.64
N PHE A 201 23.01 -8.89 1.01
CA PHE A 201 22.91 -9.37 2.38
C PHE A 201 24.31 -9.63 2.88
N ASP A 202 24.58 -9.14 4.08
CA ASP A 202 25.87 -9.21 4.75
C ASP A 202 25.61 -9.76 6.17
N LEU A 203 26.04 -11.00 6.36
CA LEU A 203 25.86 -11.74 7.62
C LEU A 203 27.23 -12.12 8.18
N ASP A 204 27.56 -11.57 9.35
CA ASP A 204 28.84 -11.82 10.01
C ASP A 204 28.82 -13.02 10.95
N ALA A 205 30.01 -13.48 11.32
CA ALA A 205 30.19 -14.58 12.28
C ALA A 205 29.61 -14.27 13.66
N ASP A 206 29.55 -13.00 14.06
CA ASP A 206 28.89 -12.56 15.29
C ASP A 206 27.37 -12.53 15.20
N LYS A 207 26.81 -12.85 14.00
CA LYS A 207 25.39 -12.84 13.63
C LYS A 207 24.79 -11.45 13.48
N SER A 208 25.60 -10.41 13.38
CA SER A 208 25.12 -9.15 12.85
C SER A 208 24.66 -9.34 11.39
N PHE A 209 23.67 -8.59 10.98
CA PHE A 209 23.08 -8.74 9.65
C PHE A 209 22.71 -7.38 9.09
N SER A 210 23.15 -7.09 7.89
CA SER A 210 22.86 -5.85 7.20
C SER A 210 22.30 -6.06 5.79
N TYR A 211 21.46 -5.11 5.37
CA TYR A 211 21.04 -4.96 3.98
C TYR A 211 21.70 -3.75 3.37
N ASN A 212 22.43 -3.94 2.30
CA ASN A 212 23.14 -2.87 1.63
C ASN A 212 22.62 -2.70 0.21
N SER A 213 21.98 -1.59 -0.08
CA SER A 213 21.26 -1.32 -1.32
C SER A 213 21.87 -0.16 -2.09
N TRP A 214 21.52 -0.05 -3.38
CA TRP A 214 21.84 1.12 -4.19
C TRP A 214 20.94 2.30 -3.86
N GLY A 215 19.62 2.12 -3.87
CA GLY A 215 18.64 3.13 -3.53
C GLY A 215 17.96 2.89 -2.19
N ALA A 216 17.40 3.95 -1.61
CA ALA A 216 16.63 3.85 -0.37
C ALA A 216 15.28 3.14 -0.58
N GLY A 217 14.71 2.63 0.51
CA GLY A 217 13.40 1.98 0.56
C GLY A 217 13.48 0.49 0.86
N ASP A 218 12.45 0.02 1.50
CA ASP A 218 12.25 -1.37 1.93
C ASP A 218 11.26 -2.11 1.02
N MET A 219 11.06 -3.40 1.28
CA MET A 219 10.10 -4.25 0.58
C MET A 219 10.21 -4.18 -0.96
N LYS A 220 11.42 -4.04 -1.49
CA LYS A 220 11.70 -3.88 -2.92
C LYS A 220 11.13 -5.02 -3.77
N TYR A 221 11.00 -6.21 -3.20
CA TYR A 221 10.47 -7.41 -3.85
C TYR A 221 8.96 -7.34 -4.19
N VAL A 222 8.22 -6.43 -3.56
CA VAL A 222 6.78 -6.25 -3.79
C VAL A 222 6.39 -4.80 -4.08
N ASN A 223 7.32 -3.86 -3.88
CA ASN A 223 7.01 -2.44 -4.00
C ASN A 223 7.92 -1.77 -5.06
N PRO A 224 7.44 -1.61 -6.30
CA PRO A 224 8.22 -0.94 -7.35
C PRO A 224 8.62 0.49 -6.99
N ARG A 225 7.88 1.15 -6.09
CA ARG A 225 8.21 2.50 -5.59
C ARG A 225 9.53 2.58 -4.81
N SER A 226 9.97 1.45 -4.27
CA SER A 226 11.25 1.35 -3.57
C SER A 226 12.43 1.10 -4.52
N LEU A 227 12.18 0.99 -5.83
CA LEU A 227 13.23 0.80 -6.83
C LEU A 227 13.83 2.13 -7.26
N SER A 228 15.06 2.05 -7.75
CA SER A 228 15.77 3.13 -8.43
C SER A 228 15.44 3.13 -9.93
N ASP A 229 15.70 4.23 -10.63
CA ASP A 229 15.49 4.35 -12.07
C ASP A 229 16.81 4.12 -12.83
N VAL A 230 16.77 3.29 -13.87
CA VAL A 230 17.88 3.18 -14.84
C VAL A 230 17.39 3.52 -16.23
N ILE A 231 17.98 4.54 -16.83
CA ILE A 231 17.67 4.97 -18.21
C ILE A 231 18.52 4.19 -19.19
N LEU A 232 17.89 3.58 -20.21
CA LEU A 232 18.58 2.95 -21.33
C LEU A 232 19.06 4.02 -22.31
N MET A 233 20.30 4.46 -22.18
CA MET A 233 20.86 5.61 -22.91
C MET A 233 21.04 5.33 -24.40
N PRO A 234 20.62 6.23 -25.30
CA PRO A 234 20.64 6.01 -26.75
C PRO A 234 22.05 5.95 -27.39
N ALA A 235 23.05 6.28 -26.76
CA ALA A 235 24.48 6.16 -27.07
C ALA A 235 25.23 6.95 -26.01
N ARG A 236 26.59 6.97 -26.03
CA ARG A 236 27.37 7.83 -25.12
C ARG A 236 27.15 9.33 -25.44
N GLY A 237 25.92 9.80 -25.29
CA GLY A 237 25.57 11.21 -25.41
C GLY A 237 25.99 12.01 -24.18
N LYS A 238 26.30 13.27 -24.36
CA LYS A 238 26.52 14.17 -23.22
C LYS A 238 25.19 14.42 -22.53
N LEU A 239 25.11 14.03 -21.25
CA LEU A 239 23.98 14.34 -20.40
C LEU A 239 23.92 15.83 -20.07
N SER A 240 22.72 16.37 -20.00
CA SER A 240 22.47 17.69 -19.45
C SER A 240 22.07 17.60 -17.99
N THR A 241 22.42 18.62 -17.22
CA THR A 241 21.88 18.79 -15.88
C THR A 241 20.64 19.68 -15.95
N LEU A 242 19.48 19.10 -15.63
CA LEU A 242 18.23 19.82 -15.44
C LEU A 242 18.03 20.02 -13.95
N SER A 243 17.86 21.28 -13.52
CA SER A 243 17.64 21.64 -12.13
C SER A 243 16.47 22.61 -12.00
N GLY A 244 15.97 22.77 -10.80
CA GLY A 244 14.91 23.73 -10.50
C GLY A 244 14.62 23.81 -9.01
N ASN A 245 13.57 24.54 -8.67
CA ASN A 245 13.13 24.76 -7.30
C ASN A 245 11.62 24.67 -7.20
N ILE A 246 11.14 24.14 -6.09
CA ILE A 246 9.74 24.10 -5.69
C ILE A 246 9.59 24.93 -4.41
N ALA A 247 8.58 25.76 -4.35
CA ALA A 247 8.25 26.54 -3.16
C ALA A 247 6.73 26.62 -2.97
N TRP A 248 6.30 26.90 -1.74
CA TRP A 248 4.93 27.30 -1.47
C TRP A 248 4.70 28.76 -1.87
N ASP A 249 3.51 29.10 -2.30
CA ASP A 249 3.10 30.48 -2.60
C ASP A 249 3.11 31.40 -1.35
N HIS A 250 3.04 30.79 -0.16
CA HIS A 250 3.21 31.45 1.13
C HIS A 250 3.83 30.49 2.15
N LYS A 251 4.24 31.02 3.30
CA LYS A 251 4.91 30.23 4.33
C LYS A 251 3.97 29.14 4.89
N MET A 252 4.30 27.90 4.63
CA MET A 252 3.60 26.71 5.11
C MET A 252 4.44 25.92 6.11
N ASN A 253 3.80 25.34 7.12
CA ASN A 253 4.45 24.40 8.07
C ASN A 253 4.33 22.93 7.57
N VAL A 254 4.39 22.74 6.28
CA VAL A 254 4.22 21.44 5.63
C VAL A 254 5.41 21.19 4.72
N PRO A 255 5.99 20.00 4.73
CA PRO A 255 7.11 19.68 3.85
C PRO A 255 6.71 19.79 2.39
N LEU A 256 7.65 20.22 1.56
CA LEU A 256 7.53 20.14 0.11
C LEU A 256 7.44 18.70 -0.36
N PRO A 257 6.89 18.44 -1.57
CA PRO A 257 6.97 17.14 -2.20
C PRO A 257 8.41 16.63 -2.21
N GLY A 258 8.62 15.39 -1.80
CA GLY A 258 9.96 14.79 -1.73
C GLY A 258 10.59 14.49 -3.07
N ARG A 259 9.82 14.57 -4.17
CA ARG A 259 10.26 14.20 -5.54
C ARG A 259 9.49 14.95 -6.61
N ILE A 260 10.10 14.99 -7.80
CA ILE A 260 9.45 15.35 -9.06
C ILE A 260 9.63 14.21 -10.07
N ARG A 261 8.78 14.20 -11.08
CA ARG A 261 8.89 13.33 -12.25
C ARG A 261 9.20 14.17 -13.48
N LEU A 262 10.16 13.68 -14.26
CA LEU A 262 10.57 14.24 -15.54
C LEU A 262 10.11 13.29 -16.65
N ILE A 263 9.22 13.74 -17.52
CA ILE A 263 8.62 12.95 -18.58
C ILE A 263 9.18 13.43 -19.91
N ASP A 264 9.75 12.54 -20.70
CA ASP A 264 10.18 12.84 -22.06
C ASP A 264 8.96 13.12 -22.93
N MET A 265 8.92 14.30 -23.55
CA MET A 265 7.76 14.73 -24.36
C MET A 265 7.73 14.12 -25.76
N ASP A 266 8.85 13.60 -26.25
CA ASP A 266 8.92 12.85 -27.50
C ASP A 266 8.46 11.39 -27.29
N ASP A 267 8.58 10.89 -26.07
CA ASP A 267 8.11 9.57 -25.66
C ASP A 267 7.66 9.54 -24.19
N PRO A 268 6.39 9.80 -23.89
CA PRO A 268 5.87 9.87 -22.52
C PRO A 268 5.97 8.57 -21.70
N GLN A 269 6.32 7.43 -22.31
CA GLN A 269 6.67 6.21 -21.60
C GLN A 269 8.08 6.27 -20.99
N CYS A 270 8.89 7.23 -21.44
CA CYS A 270 10.22 7.49 -20.89
C CYS A 270 10.13 8.60 -19.85
N TRP A 271 10.20 8.24 -18.60
CA TRP A 271 10.20 9.17 -17.48
C TRP A 271 11.12 8.68 -16.36
N LEU A 272 11.52 9.59 -15.50
CA LEU A 272 12.32 9.31 -14.31
C LEU A 272 11.88 10.19 -13.15
N THR A 273 12.23 9.81 -11.94
CA THR A 273 12.02 10.64 -10.75
C THR A 273 13.35 11.19 -10.23
N THR A 274 13.32 12.33 -9.57
CA THR A 274 14.47 12.85 -8.83
C THR A 274 14.01 13.45 -7.50
N ALA A 275 14.88 13.31 -6.49
CA ALA A 275 14.59 13.81 -5.15
C ALA A 275 14.54 15.35 -5.12
N VAL A 276 13.70 15.87 -4.25
CA VAL A 276 13.62 17.29 -3.87
C VAL A 276 14.17 17.42 -2.45
N ASP A 277 15.13 18.32 -2.24
CA ASP A 277 15.68 18.55 -0.92
C ASP A 277 14.75 19.37 -0.01
N SER A 278 15.11 19.53 1.25
CA SER A 278 14.31 20.27 2.24
C SER A 278 14.14 21.77 1.92
N THR A 279 14.91 22.29 0.99
CA THR A 279 14.84 23.69 0.51
C THR A 279 14.09 23.80 -0.81
N GLY A 280 13.58 22.69 -1.34
CA GLY A 280 12.82 22.63 -2.58
C GLY A 280 13.65 22.46 -3.84
N ASN A 281 14.97 22.33 -3.75
CA ASN A 281 15.82 22.19 -4.93
C ASN A 281 15.82 20.73 -5.40
N TYR A 282 15.87 20.58 -6.73
CA TYR A 282 16.05 19.30 -7.38
C TYR A 282 17.04 19.41 -8.54
N ALA A 283 17.68 18.29 -8.86
CA ALA A 283 18.54 18.21 -10.03
C ALA A 283 18.60 16.75 -10.54
N ALA A 284 18.57 16.59 -11.85
CA ALA A 284 18.75 15.30 -12.52
C ALA A 284 19.66 15.48 -13.73
N LYS A 285 20.42 14.43 -14.04
CA LYS A 285 21.10 14.33 -15.34
C LYS A 285 20.18 13.62 -16.32
N VAL A 286 19.91 14.24 -17.45
CA VAL A 286 18.97 13.74 -18.47
C VAL A 286 19.60 13.79 -19.85
N PRO A 287 19.20 12.92 -20.80
CA PRO A 287 19.49 13.09 -22.20
C PRO A 287 19.02 14.46 -22.71
N ALA A 288 19.59 14.94 -23.83
CA ALA A 288 19.03 16.13 -24.48
C ALA A 288 17.62 15.82 -24.96
N GLY A 289 16.69 16.73 -24.71
CA GLY A 289 15.27 16.52 -25.03
C GLY A 289 14.36 17.56 -24.42
N LYS A 290 13.08 17.44 -24.70
CA LYS A 290 12.03 18.27 -24.10
C LYS A 290 11.34 17.48 -23.00
N TYR A 291 11.34 18.00 -21.80
CA TYR A 291 10.77 17.36 -20.62
C TYR A 291 9.58 18.12 -20.08
N ALA A 292 8.54 17.38 -19.70
CA ALA A 292 7.51 17.86 -18.80
C ALA A 292 7.90 17.54 -17.36
N ILE A 293 7.71 18.50 -16.47
CA ILE A 293 7.92 18.31 -15.04
C ILE A 293 6.56 18.22 -14.37
N ASP A 294 6.30 17.13 -13.69
CA ASP A 294 5.14 16.95 -12.83
C ASP A 294 5.52 16.31 -11.49
N PHE A 295 4.54 16.00 -10.71
CA PHE A 295 4.73 15.29 -9.44
C PHE A 295 4.25 13.85 -9.60
N PRO A 296 5.05 12.86 -9.15
CA PRO A 296 4.60 11.48 -9.13
C PRO A 296 3.39 11.28 -8.21
N GLU A 297 3.21 12.22 -7.28
CA GLU A 297 2.08 12.32 -6.36
C GLU A 297 1.38 13.65 -6.59
N PRO A 298 0.31 13.68 -7.39
CA PRO A 298 -0.37 14.93 -7.73
C PRO A 298 -1.00 15.62 -6.52
N TYR A 299 -1.22 14.88 -5.42
CA TYR A 299 -1.77 15.41 -4.18
C TYR A 299 -0.97 15.01 -2.96
N PHE A 300 -0.66 15.99 -2.16
CA PHE A 300 -0.10 15.79 -0.84
C PHE A 300 -1.18 16.16 0.18
N GLN A 301 -1.80 15.14 0.79
CA GLN A 301 -2.78 15.38 1.84
C GLN A 301 -2.09 15.36 3.20
N ARG A 302 -2.16 16.47 3.93
CA ARG A 302 -1.79 16.50 5.35
C ARG A 302 -2.77 17.39 6.10
N HIS A 303 -3.54 16.80 7.01
CA HIS A 303 -4.62 17.47 7.73
C HIS A 303 -5.68 18.03 6.77
N ASP A 304 -6.09 19.27 6.96
CA ASP A 304 -7.19 19.92 6.23
C ASP A 304 -6.71 20.70 4.98
N THR A 305 -5.50 20.40 4.47
CA THR A 305 -4.92 21.11 3.33
C THR A 305 -4.43 20.11 2.29
N VAL A 306 -4.85 20.29 1.05
CA VAL A 306 -4.40 19.52 -0.11
C VAL A 306 -3.52 20.39 -0.98
N TYR A 307 -2.45 19.83 -1.46
CA TYR A 307 -1.50 20.51 -2.33
C TYR A 307 -1.72 20.02 -3.75
N ALA A 308 -2.41 20.84 -4.54
CA ALA A 308 -2.58 20.58 -5.95
C ALA A 308 -1.36 21.06 -6.73
N THR A 309 -0.81 20.22 -7.57
CA THR A 309 -0.07 20.73 -8.72
C THR A 309 -1.07 21.49 -9.58
N THR A 310 -0.69 22.65 -10.09
CA THR A 310 -1.60 23.45 -10.94
C THR A 310 -2.25 22.56 -11.99
N PRO A 311 -3.56 22.35 -11.95
CA PRO A 311 -4.23 21.50 -12.94
C PRO A 311 -4.00 22.06 -14.33
N GLY A 312 -3.48 21.26 -15.24
CA GLY A 312 -3.67 21.47 -16.64
C GLY A 312 -2.49 21.88 -17.50
N GLN A 313 -1.33 22.28 -16.97
CA GLN A 313 -0.14 22.48 -17.83
C GLN A 313 1.14 22.07 -17.12
N PRO A 314 1.80 20.97 -17.53
CA PRO A 314 3.11 20.62 -17.03
C PRO A 314 4.12 21.70 -17.39
N LEU A 315 5.06 21.98 -16.48
CA LEU A 315 6.19 22.84 -16.78
C LEU A 315 7.09 22.16 -17.83
N LEU A 316 7.24 22.82 -18.99
CA LEU A 316 8.06 22.29 -20.07
C LEU A 316 9.47 22.88 -20.04
N VAL A 317 10.48 22.04 -20.14
CA VAL A 317 11.88 22.40 -20.12
C VAL A 317 12.62 21.71 -21.28
N ASN A 318 13.44 22.47 -22.02
CA ASN A 318 14.31 21.93 -23.07
C ASN A 318 15.72 21.72 -22.49
N ALA A 319 16.15 20.48 -22.38
CA ALA A 319 17.52 20.12 -21.97
C ALA A 319 18.44 20.12 -23.19
N PRO A 320 19.47 21.00 -23.25
CA PRO A 320 20.41 21.05 -24.36
C PRO A 320 21.35 19.85 -24.34
N VAL A 321 22.15 19.63 -25.39
CA VAL A 321 23.15 18.58 -25.40
C VAL A 321 24.34 18.95 -24.50
N GLY A 322 24.53 18.22 -23.39
CA GLY A 322 25.71 18.37 -22.51
C GLY A 322 25.79 19.70 -21.78
N GLY A 323 24.66 20.38 -21.54
CA GLY A 323 24.57 21.66 -20.89
C GLY A 323 23.96 21.62 -19.48
N MET A 324 23.72 22.80 -18.95
CA MET A 324 22.92 23.01 -17.77
C MET A 324 21.68 23.81 -18.14
N VAL A 325 20.53 23.43 -17.58
CA VAL A 325 19.28 24.16 -17.72
C VAL A 325 18.61 24.23 -16.34
N THR A 326 18.14 25.41 -16.00
CA THR A 326 17.33 25.60 -14.80
C THR A 326 15.89 25.84 -15.22
N ALA A 327 15.00 24.98 -14.73
CA ALA A 327 13.57 25.13 -14.90
C ALA A 327 13.05 26.37 -14.16
N ALA A 328 11.95 26.94 -14.60
CA ALA A 328 11.25 27.95 -13.83
C ALA A 328 10.86 27.40 -12.46
N ALA A 329 10.83 28.24 -11.43
CA ALA A 329 10.39 27.82 -10.11
C ALA A 329 8.93 27.34 -10.16
N ILE A 330 8.67 26.21 -9.53
CA ILE A 330 7.32 25.68 -9.35
C ILE A 330 6.77 26.26 -8.04
N ILE A 331 5.75 27.09 -8.15
CA ILE A 331 5.09 27.65 -6.98
C ILE A 331 3.81 26.86 -6.74
N LEU A 332 3.76 26.15 -5.61
CA LEU A 332 2.62 25.35 -5.21
C LEU A 332 1.58 26.22 -4.50
N PRO A 333 0.34 26.31 -5.00
CA PRO A 333 -0.72 26.98 -4.27
C PRO A 333 -1.13 26.12 -3.09
N ALA A 334 -1.25 26.71 -1.91
CA ALA A 334 -1.89 26.07 -0.77
C ALA A 334 -3.39 26.43 -0.81
N THR A 335 -4.19 25.48 -1.21
CA THR A 335 -5.64 25.62 -1.26
C THR A 335 -6.24 24.92 -0.03
N PRO A 336 -7.05 25.58 0.80
CA PRO A 336 -7.75 24.91 1.87
C PRO A 336 -8.73 23.86 1.31
N ALA A 337 -8.93 22.79 2.06
CA ALA A 337 -9.91 21.77 1.68
C ALA A 337 -11.31 22.41 1.52
N PRO A 338 -12.14 21.90 0.60
CA PRO A 338 -13.47 22.45 0.39
C PRO A 338 -14.33 22.27 1.65
N ASP A 339 -14.85 23.37 2.17
CA ASP A 339 -15.82 23.36 3.27
C ASP A 339 -17.23 23.44 2.70
N LEU A 340 -17.79 22.28 2.36
CA LEU A 340 -19.16 22.14 1.86
C LEU A 340 -20.11 21.61 2.95
N LEU A 341 -19.69 21.58 4.21
CA LEU A 341 -20.49 21.03 5.29
C LEU A 341 -21.66 21.98 5.61
N PRO A 342 -22.90 21.48 5.65
CA PRO A 342 -24.07 22.27 6.00
C PRO A 342 -24.22 22.39 7.54
N GLU A 343 -24.98 23.37 8.01
CA GLU A 343 -25.31 23.50 9.43
C GLU A 343 -26.14 22.31 10.00
N LYS A 344 -26.87 21.63 9.12
CA LYS A 344 -27.66 20.42 9.43
C LYS A 344 -27.46 19.43 8.28
N GLY A 345 -27.37 18.16 8.61
CA GLY A 345 -27.23 17.11 7.61
C GLY A 345 -28.35 17.15 6.55
N VAL A 346 -27.97 17.10 5.28
CA VAL A 346 -28.93 17.26 4.15
C VAL A 346 -29.92 16.12 4.06
N ALA A 347 -29.55 14.91 4.49
CA ALA A 347 -30.41 13.74 4.44
C ALA A 347 -31.44 13.69 5.61
N LEU A 348 -31.37 14.62 6.55
CA LEU A 348 -32.42 14.76 7.60
C LEU A 348 -33.69 15.36 7.05
N ALA A 349 -33.63 16.13 5.97
CA ALA A 349 -34.81 16.61 5.24
C ALA A 349 -35.41 15.47 4.38
N ASP A 350 -36.66 15.69 3.89
CA ASP A 350 -37.26 14.77 2.92
C ASP A 350 -36.41 14.70 1.65
N PHE A 351 -36.19 13.47 1.17
CA PHE A 351 -35.41 13.28 -0.02
C PHE A 351 -36.16 13.78 -1.26
N ASN A 352 -35.50 14.64 -2.04
CA ASN A 352 -36.04 15.22 -3.27
C ASN A 352 -34.90 15.56 -4.22
N GLU A 353 -35.22 16.08 -5.41
CA GLU A 353 -34.23 16.44 -6.44
C GLU A 353 -33.20 17.48 -5.95
N ALA A 354 -33.60 18.42 -5.08
CA ALA A 354 -32.68 19.41 -4.56
C ALA A 354 -31.63 18.77 -3.59
N VAL A 355 -32.05 17.81 -2.77
CA VAL A 355 -31.15 17.04 -1.91
C VAL A 355 -30.22 16.18 -2.76
N ALA A 356 -30.74 15.53 -3.83
CA ALA A 356 -29.90 14.76 -4.76
C ALA A 356 -28.80 15.63 -5.38
N LYS A 357 -29.14 16.82 -5.90
CA LYS A 357 -28.18 17.77 -6.48
C LYS A 357 -27.12 18.26 -5.46
N GLN A 358 -27.51 18.42 -4.20
CA GLN A 358 -26.54 18.78 -3.15
C GLN A 358 -25.54 17.63 -2.90
N ILE A 359 -26.02 16.37 -2.90
CA ILE A 359 -25.19 15.19 -2.78
C ILE A 359 -24.24 15.08 -3.97
N ASP A 360 -24.74 15.24 -5.19
CA ASP A 360 -23.91 15.21 -6.40
C ASP A 360 -22.81 16.27 -6.32
N HIS A 361 -23.18 17.52 -6.06
CA HIS A 361 -22.23 18.62 -5.94
C HIS A 361 -21.17 18.38 -4.85
N PHE A 362 -21.57 17.82 -3.71
CA PHE A 362 -20.65 17.50 -2.63
C PHE A 362 -19.65 16.43 -3.08
N ILE A 363 -20.13 15.30 -3.60
CA ILE A 363 -19.26 14.19 -4.02
C ILE A 363 -18.36 14.62 -5.17
N GLU A 364 -18.88 15.27 -6.21
CA GLU A 364 -18.12 15.75 -7.35
C GLU A 364 -17.04 16.76 -6.97
N THR A 365 -17.33 17.67 -6.03
CA THR A 365 -16.33 18.64 -5.56
C THR A 365 -15.21 17.96 -4.79
N TYR A 366 -15.52 17.03 -3.88
CA TYR A 366 -14.50 16.25 -3.19
C TYR A 366 -13.75 15.34 -4.15
N GLN A 367 -14.43 14.71 -5.09
CA GLN A 367 -13.82 13.86 -6.13
C GLN A 367 -12.82 14.67 -6.96
N GLN A 368 -13.20 15.85 -7.42
CA GLN A 368 -12.33 16.72 -8.20
C GLN A 368 -11.15 17.24 -7.36
N TYR A 369 -11.40 17.65 -6.13
CA TYR A 369 -10.39 18.26 -5.28
C TYR A 369 -9.34 17.25 -4.81
N TYR A 370 -9.76 16.03 -4.45
CA TYR A 370 -8.90 14.95 -3.96
C TYR A 370 -8.49 13.96 -5.06
N GLU A 371 -8.81 14.24 -6.33
CA GLU A 371 -8.57 13.35 -7.49
C GLU A 371 -9.00 11.90 -7.24
N ILE A 372 -10.20 11.72 -6.76
CA ILE A 372 -10.78 10.40 -6.56
C ILE A 372 -11.31 9.93 -7.93
N PRO A 373 -10.73 8.88 -8.56
CA PRO A 373 -11.09 8.52 -9.93
C PRO A 373 -12.54 8.08 -10.08
N GLY A 374 -13.02 7.24 -9.16
CA GLY A 374 -14.37 6.68 -9.21
C GLY A 374 -15.02 6.55 -7.85
N VAL A 375 -16.33 6.78 -7.81
CA VAL A 375 -17.16 6.66 -6.60
C VAL A 375 -18.46 5.93 -6.94
N SER A 376 -18.89 5.02 -6.07
CA SER A 376 -20.23 4.45 -6.05
C SER A 376 -20.88 4.78 -4.70
N PHE A 377 -22.02 5.46 -4.72
CA PHE A 377 -22.71 5.97 -3.54
C PHE A 377 -24.16 5.51 -3.49
N ALA A 378 -24.66 5.15 -2.31
CA ALA A 378 -26.07 4.88 -2.09
C ALA A 378 -26.55 5.41 -0.74
N LEU A 379 -27.79 5.91 -0.70
CA LEU A 379 -28.48 6.46 0.47
C LEU A 379 -29.77 5.71 0.75
N ILE A 380 -29.89 5.24 1.98
CA ILE A 380 -31.14 4.70 2.56
C ILE A 380 -31.78 5.78 3.41
N LYS A 381 -33.08 6.01 3.23
CA LYS A 381 -33.90 6.86 4.08
C LYS A 381 -35.25 6.22 4.30
N ASP A 382 -35.78 6.34 5.52
CA ASP A 382 -37.08 5.74 5.96
C ASP A 382 -37.15 4.24 5.65
N GLY A 383 -36.00 3.54 5.78
CA GLY A 383 -35.88 2.10 5.52
C GLY A 383 -35.97 1.72 4.03
N LYS A 384 -35.69 2.63 3.13
CA LYS A 384 -35.72 2.39 1.68
C LYS A 384 -34.49 2.99 1.00
N LEU A 385 -33.98 2.32 -0.04
CA LEU A 385 -33.03 2.93 -0.94
C LEU A 385 -33.70 4.08 -1.69
N VAL A 386 -33.25 5.32 -1.44
CA VAL A 386 -33.82 6.53 -2.07
C VAL A 386 -32.91 7.14 -3.12
N TYR A 387 -31.59 6.85 -3.06
CA TYR A 387 -30.63 7.39 -4.00
C TYR A 387 -29.48 6.42 -4.23
N HIS A 388 -29.07 6.30 -5.48
CA HIS A 388 -27.88 5.59 -5.91
C HIS A 388 -27.27 6.33 -7.10
N GLN A 389 -26.02 6.67 -7.01
CA GLN A 389 -25.30 7.37 -8.08
C GLN A 389 -23.84 6.91 -8.17
N THR A 390 -23.29 7.01 -9.37
CA THR A 390 -21.92 6.66 -9.68
C THR A 390 -21.22 7.83 -10.33
N TYR A 391 -19.93 8.02 -10.02
CA TYR A 391 -19.18 9.18 -10.46
C TYR A 391 -17.81 8.74 -10.98
N GLY A 392 -17.30 9.44 -12.00
CA GLY A 392 -15.95 9.30 -12.51
C GLY A 392 -15.68 8.01 -13.28
N VAL A 393 -14.47 7.45 -13.15
CA VAL A 393 -13.97 6.37 -14.00
C VAL A 393 -13.48 5.17 -13.21
N ARG A 394 -13.61 3.98 -13.79
CA ARG A 394 -13.05 2.72 -13.28
C ARG A 394 -11.54 2.69 -13.39
N ASN A 395 -11.00 3.34 -14.42
CA ASN A 395 -9.58 3.39 -14.73
C ASN A 395 -9.24 4.73 -15.38
N THR A 396 -8.28 5.44 -14.83
CA THR A 396 -7.87 6.77 -15.32
C THR A 396 -7.17 6.74 -16.67
N PHE A 397 -6.62 5.61 -17.11
CA PHE A 397 -5.98 5.47 -18.42
C PHE A 397 -7.01 5.16 -19.51
N THR A 398 -7.86 4.16 -19.26
CA THR A 398 -8.88 3.76 -20.27
C THR A 398 -10.06 4.71 -20.31
N LYS A 399 -10.27 5.50 -19.24
CA LYS A 399 -11.42 6.43 -19.07
C LYS A 399 -12.78 5.71 -19.07
N GLU A 400 -12.81 4.41 -18.83
CA GLU A 400 -14.07 3.68 -18.68
C GLU A 400 -14.87 4.23 -17.49
N PRO A 401 -16.13 4.62 -17.69
CA PRO A 401 -16.93 5.23 -16.63
C PRO A 401 -17.28 4.19 -15.54
N VAL A 402 -17.42 4.67 -14.31
CA VAL A 402 -18.11 3.92 -13.26
C VAL A 402 -19.59 3.88 -13.60
N ASP A 403 -20.18 2.70 -13.58
CA ASP A 403 -21.60 2.47 -13.79
C ASP A 403 -22.24 1.71 -12.61
N SER A 404 -23.54 1.45 -12.68
CA SER A 404 -24.28 0.75 -11.62
C SER A 404 -23.90 -0.73 -11.43
N ASN A 405 -23.04 -1.29 -12.29
CA ASN A 405 -22.54 -2.65 -12.22
C ASN A 405 -21.05 -2.69 -11.83
N THR A 406 -20.42 -1.55 -11.73
CA THR A 406 -19.00 -1.48 -11.39
C THR A 406 -18.74 -1.97 -9.97
N LEU A 407 -17.88 -2.97 -9.83
CA LEU A 407 -17.53 -3.58 -8.56
C LEU A 407 -16.26 -2.96 -7.98
N PHE A 408 -16.28 -2.69 -6.68
CA PHE A 408 -15.18 -2.13 -5.91
C PHE A 408 -14.71 -3.12 -4.85
N GLU A 409 -13.45 -3.10 -4.50
CA GLU A 409 -13.00 -3.76 -3.29
C GLU A 409 -13.60 -3.09 -2.06
N ALA A 410 -14.29 -3.90 -1.26
CA ALA A 410 -14.90 -3.46 -0.02
C ALA A 410 -13.97 -3.57 1.19
N ALA A 411 -12.76 -4.06 0.99
CA ALA A 411 -11.74 -4.18 2.03
C ALA A 411 -12.32 -4.76 3.34
N SER A 412 -12.09 -4.08 4.45
CA SER A 412 -12.53 -4.52 5.77
C SER A 412 -14.05 -4.57 5.97
N VAL A 413 -14.86 -4.01 5.08
CA VAL A 413 -16.32 -4.20 5.08
C VAL A 413 -16.70 -5.67 4.81
N THR A 414 -15.76 -6.50 4.37
CA THR A 414 -15.86 -7.97 4.37
C THR A 414 -16.18 -8.54 5.74
N LYS A 415 -15.61 -7.96 6.81
CA LYS A 415 -15.72 -8.48 8.19
C LYS A 415 -17.16 -8.52 8.73
N PRO A 416 -17.97 -7.44 8.64
CA PRO A 416 -19.37 -7.49 9.03
C PRO A 416 -20.18 -8.55 8.28
N VAL A 417 -19.93 -8.72 6.99
CA VAL A 417 -20.63 -9.70 6.15
C VAL A 417 -20.29 -11.13 6.56
N PHE A 418 -18.99 -11.43 6.76
CA PHE A 418 -18.57 -12.73 7.30
C PHE A 418 -19.07 -12.96 8.72
N SER A 419 -19.00 -11.93 9.58
CA SER A 419 -19.54 -12.00 10.94
C SER A 419 -21.01 -12.38 10.97
N PHE A 420 -21.82 -11.81 10.06
CA PHE A 420 -23.25 -12.15 9.95
C PHE A 420 -23.45 -13.64 9.65
N ALA A 421 -22.65 -14.22 8.74
CA ALA A 421 -22.67 -15.66 8.47
C ALA A 421 -22.30 -16.48 9.73
N VAL A 422 -21.27 -16.06 10.47
CA VAL A 422 -20.86 -16.73 11.72
C VAL A 422 -21.94 -16.66 12.78
N GLN A 423 -22.64 -15.52 12.92
CA GLN A 423 -23.78 -15.39 13.84
C GLN A 423 -24.93 -16.35 13.49
N ARG A 424 -25.27 -16.48 12.20
CA ARG A 424 -26.29 -17.45 11.75
C ARG A 424 -25.90 -18.90 12.05
N LEU A 425 -24.62 -19.24 11.86
CA LEU A 425 -24.10 -20.56 12.23
C LEU A 425 -24.16 -20.79 13.74
N ALA A 426 -23.88 -19.74 14.54
CA ALA A 426 -23.97 -19.82 16.00
C ALA A 426 -25.42 -20.05 16.50
N GLU A 427 -26.40 -19.33 15.93
CA GLU A 427 -27.81 -19.54 16.28
C GLU A 427 -28.32 -20.95 15.97
N ARG A 428 -27.70 -21.64 14.99
CA ARG A 428 -28.01 -23.02 14.67
C ARG A 428 -27.17 -24.06 15.45
N GLY A 429 -26.32 -23.58 16.37
CA GLY A 429 -25.45 -24.45 17.19
C GLY A 429 -24.29 -25.09 16.43
N VAL A 430 -23.94 -24.60 15.21
CA VAL A 430 -22.81 -25.12 14.42
C VAL A 430 -21.48 -24.66 15.04
N ILE A 431 -21.44 -23.45 15.59
CA ILE A 431 -20.31 -22.93 16.34
C ILE A 431 -20.81 -22.28 17.63
N ASP A 432 -20.07 -22.46 18.71
CA ASP A 432 -20.24 -21.71 19.95
C ASP A 432 -19.22 -20.57 19.99
N LEU A 433 -19.71 -19.34 20.09
CA LEU A 433 -18.89 -18.13 19.99
C LEU A 433 -17.94 -17.95 21.20
N ASP A 434 -18.24 -18.54 22.35
CA ASP A 434 -17.44 -18.48 23.57
C ASP A 434 -16.56 -19.71 23.77
N LYS A 435 -16.69 -20.74 22.92
CA LYS A 435 -15.83 -21.92 22.94
C LYS A 435 -14.49 -21.64 22.29
N PRO A 436 -13.35 -22.03 22.91
CA PRO A 436 -12.03 -21.86 22.33
C PRO A 436 -11.88 -22.51 20.94
N LEU A 437 -11.38 -21.73 19.98
CA LEU A 437 -11.28 -22.14 18.57
C LEU A 437 -10.34 -23.34 18.37
N TYR A 438 -9.29 -23.49 19.18
CA TYR A 438 -8.35 -24.61 19.07
C TYR A 438 -9.04 -25.98 19.31
N LEU A 439 -10.17 -26.00 20.01
CA LEU A 439 -10.96 -27.23 20.23
C LEU A 439 -11.74 -27.66 18.96
N TYR A 440 -11.89 -26.76 17.99
CA TYR A 440 -12.43 -27.07 16.67
C TYR A 440 -11.29 -27.34 15.67
N LEU A 441 -10.25 -26.50 15.69
CA LEU A 441 -9.09 -26.59 14.82
C LEU A 441 -7.86 -26.02 15.54
N PRO A 442 -6.90 -26.85 15.97
CA PRO A 442 -5.60 -26.37 16.42
C PRO A 442 -4.93 -25.48 15.37
N TYR A 443 -4.19 -24.45 15.81
CA TYR A 443 -3.54 -23.50 14.90
C TYR A 443 -2.01 -23.59 15.06
N PRO A 444 -1.32 -24.38 14.22
CA PRO A 444 0.11 -24.65 14.35
C PRO A 444 0.97 -23.38 14.31
N ASP A 445 0.54 -22.35 13.54
CA ASP A 445 1.28 -21.11 13.32
C ASP A 445 1.58 -20.34 14.63
N ILE A 446 0.83 -20.62 15.71
CA ILE A 446 0.94 -19.97 17.02
C ILE A 446 1.01 -20.98 18.19
N ALA A 447 1.16 -22.27 17.89
CA ALA A 447 1.14 -23.32 18.92
C ALA A 447 2.25 -23.21 19.98
N TYR A 448 3.27 -22.40 19.75
CA TYR A 448 4.34 -22.10 20.72
C TYR A 448 3.93 -21.13 21.83
N ASP A 449 2.78 -20.43 21.71
CA ASP A 449 2.24 -19.58 22.77
C ASP A 449 0.90 -20.16 23.27
N GLU A 450 0.91 -20.80 24.41
CA GLU A 450 -0.25 -21.47 25.01
C GLU A 450 -1.48 -20.56 25.19
N ARG A 451 -1.28 -19.24 25.23
CA ARG A 451 -2.38 -18.27 25.36
C ARG A 451 -3.35 -18.31 24.16
N TYR A 452 -2.90 -18.79 22.98
CA TYR A 452 -3.79 -18.91 21.82
C TYR A 452 -5.00 -19.82 22.08
N LYS A 453 -4.87 -20.74 23.05
CA LYS A 453 -5.97 -21.63 23.44
C LYS A 453 -7.14 -20.91 24.10
N LEU A 454 -6.96 -19.64 24.47
CA LEU A 454 -8.03 -18.79 25.00
C LEU A 454 -8.85 -18.10 23.88
N ILE A 455 -8.38 -18.12 22.65
CA ILE A 455 -9.02 -17.41 21.54
C ILE A 455 -10.36 -18.09 21.21
N THR A 456 -11.43 -17.31 21.21
CA THR A 456 -12.78 -17.71 20.83
C THR A 456 -13.23 -16.99 19.55
N ALA A 457 -14.31 -17.44 18.90
CA ALA A 457 -14.90 -16.71 17.77
C ALA A 457 -15.31 -15.29 18.19
N LYS A 458 -15.83 -15.11 19.39
CA LYS A 458 -16.19 -13.79 19.93
C LYS A 458 -14.97 -12.86 20.05
N HIS A 459 -13.82 -13.37 20.51
CA HIS A 459 -12.57 -12.60 20.53
C HIS A 459 -12.14 -12.14 19.14
N VAL A 460 -12.31 -13.00 18.11
CA VAL A 460 -12.05 -12.61 16.71
C VAL A 460 -12.98 -11.48 16.29
N LEU A 461 -14.29 -11.70 16.42
CA LEU A 461 -15.31 -10.77 15.93
C LEU A 461 -15.33 -9.41 16.67
N THR A 462 -14.68 -9.32 17.81
CA THR A 462 -14.56 -8.09 18.63
C THR A 462 -13.14 -7.55 18.69
N HIS A 463 -12.21 -8.06 17.85
CA HIS A 463 -10.81 -7.66 17.80
C HIS A 463 -10.08 -7.76 19.14
N ARG A 464 -10.28 -8.86 19.86
CA ARG A 464 -9.70 -9.13 21.19
C ARG A 464 -8.82 -10.39 21.23
N THR A 465 -8.32 -10.83 20.06
CA THR A 465 -7.48 -12.03 19.96
C THR A 465 -6.08 -11.85 20.51
N GLY A 466 -5.53 -10.65 20.48
CA GLY A 466 -4.13 -10.36 20.71
C GLY A 466 -3.24 -10.54 19.48
N PHE A 467 -3.76 -11.05 18.36
CA PHE A 467 -3.01 -11.14 17.12
C PHE A 467 -2.72 -9.74 16.52
N PRO A 468 -1.59 -9.56 15.82
CA PRO A 468 -1.38 -8.37 14.99
C PRO A 468 -2.44 -8.28 13.89
N ASN A 469 -2.56 -7.13 13.23
CA ASN A 469 -3.43 -7.04 12.05
C ASN A 469 -2.99 -8.05 10.98
N TRP A 470 -1.72 -8.05 10.64
CA TRP A 470 -1.11 -9.04 9.76
C TRP A 470 0.24 -9.50 10.34
N ARG A 471 0.56 -10.79 10.23
CA ARG A 471 1.85 -11.34 10.69
C ARG A 471 3.05 -10.73 9.96
N SER A 472 2.87 -10.24 8.74
CA SER A 472 3.89 -9.50 7.99
C SER A 472 4.29 -8.16 8.62
N MET A 473 3.53 -7.66 9.60
CA MET A 473 3.90 -6.47 10.38
C MET A 473 4.91 -6.79 11.50
N ASN A 474 5.16 -8.08 11.78
CA ASN A 474 6.19 -8.51 12.71
C ASN A 474 7.52 -8.69 11.94
N ALA A 475 8.62 -8.27 12.53
CA ALA A 475 9.94 -8.31 11.89
C ALA A 475 10.35 -9.72 11.41
N ASP A 476 9.92 -10.76 12.13
CA ASP A 476 10.19 -12.17 11.79
C ASP A 476 9.08 -12.83 10.92
N GLY A 477 8.04 -12.06 10.55
CA GLY A 477 6.89 -12.56 9.78
C GLY A 477 6.05 -13.64 10.48
N LYS A 478 6.31 -13.90 11.78
CA LYS A 478 5.55 -14.90 12.54
C LYS A 478 4.36 -14.29 13.23
N LEU A 479 3.34 -15.12 13.44
CA LEU A 479 2.20 -14.74 14.25
C LEU A 479 2.58 -14.76 15.74
N ASP A 480 2.18 -13.73 16.49
CA ASP A 480 2.40 -13.64 17.93
C ASP A 480 1.17 -13.07 18.64
N LEU A 481 1.17 -13.08 19.97
CA LEU A 481 0.14 -12.49 20.80
C LEU A 481 0.68 -11.25 21.53
N LYS A 482 0.21 -10.09 21.12
CA LYS A 482 0.59 -8.79 21.72
C LYS A 482 0.02 -8.61 23.13
N PHE A 483 -1.07 -9.30 23.43
CA PHE A 483 -1.71 -9.35 24.77
C PHE A 483 -2.47 -10.68 24.96
N THR A 484 -2.89 -10.97 26.17
CA THR A 484 -3.71 -12.15 26.47
C THR A 484 -5.10 -12.01 25.83
N PRO A 485 -5.59 -13.00 25.06
CA PRO A 485 -6.90 -12.94 24.44
C PRO A 485 -8.01 -12.55 25.42
N GLY A 486 -8.84 -11.62 25.00
CA GLY A 486 -9.96 -11.12 25.81
C GLY A 486 -9.63 -9.98 26.77
N THR A 487 -8.35 -9.62 26.99
CA THR A 487 -7.99 -8.57 27.96
C THR A 487 -7.92 -7.18 27.37
N ASP A 488 -7.75 -7.08 26.05
CA ASP A 488 -7.51 -5.80 25.38
C ASP A 488 -8.09 -5.79 23.96
N TYR A 489 -8.02 -4.63 23.28
CA TYR A 489 -8.36 -4.43 21.89
C TYR A 489 -7.10 -4.37 21.01
N GLY A 490 -7.13 -5.04 19.86
CA GLY A 490 -6.12 -4.97 18.81
C GLY A 490 -6.72 -5.44 17.49
N TYR A 491 -6.91 -4.50 16.55
CA TYR A 491 -7.47 -4.80 15.24
C TYR A 491 -6.67 -5.89 14.54
N SER A 492 -7.34 -6.94 14.08
CA SER A 492 -6.65 -8.12 13.52
C SER A 492 -7.41 -8.74 12.35
N GLY A 493 -6.77 -8.76 11.19
CA GLY A 493 -7.16 -9.57 10.04
C GLY A 493 -6.80 -11.05 10.23
N GLU A 494 -5.66 -11.35 10.86
CA GLU A 494 -5.21 -12.72 11.16
C GLU A 494 -6.25 -13.53 11.94
N GLY A 495 -6.96 -12.89 12.87
CA GLY A 495 -8.03 -13.54 13.62
C GLY A 495 -9.15 -14.02 12.70
N PHE A 496 -9.56 -13.21 11.73
CA PHE A 496 -10.60 -13.57 10.75
C PHE A 496 -10.15 -14.70 9.82
N GLU A 497 -8.87 -14.73 9.43
CA GLU A 497 -8.32 -15.84 8.63
C GLU A 497 -8.26 -17.16 9.43
N TYR A 498 -7.99 -17.10 10.72
CA TYR A 498 -8.08 -18.27 11.59
C TYR A 498 -9.54 -18.75 11.72
N LEU A 499 -10.48 -17.84 12.02
CA LEU A 499 -11.90 -18.16 12.14
C LEU A 499 -12.46 -18.74 10.83
N LYS A 500 -12.05 -18.23 9.66
CA LYS A 500 -12.37 -18.80 8.35
C LYS A 500 -12.00 -20.30 8.29
N LYS A 501 -10.76 -20.65 8.64
CA LYS A 501 -10.29 -22.03 8.65
C LYS A 501 -11.12 -22.91 9.61
N VAL A 502 -11.50 -22.36 10.77
CA VAL A 502 -12.37 -23.06 11.72
C VAL A 502 -13.76 -23.30 11.12
N ILE A 503 -14.37 -22.29 10.50
CA ILE A 503 -15.69 -22.43 9.83
C ILE A 503 -15.63 -23.47 8.72
N GLU A 504 -14.63 -23.45 7.86
CA GLU A 504 -14.44 -24.47 6.82
C GLU A 504 -14.31 -25.89 7.41
N LYS A 505 -13.57 -26.02 8.51
CA LYS A 505 -13.37 -27.30 9.20
C LYS A 505 -14.68 -27.87 9.76
N ILE A 506 -15.46 -27.06 10.47
CA ILE A 506 -16.66 -27.53 11.17
C ILE A 506 -17.84 -27.74 10.23
N THR A 507 -17.91 -26.97 9.13
CA THR A 507 -18.99 -27.10 8.14
C THR A 507 -18.66 -28.14 7.05
N GLY A 508 -17.39 -28.46 6.86
CA GLY A 508 -16.91 -29.29 5.74
C GLY A 508 -17.06 -28.61 4.38
N LYS A 509 -17.30 -27.29 4.35
CA LYS A 509 -17.55 -26.48 3.16
C LYS A 509 -16.46 -25.44 2.99
N LYS A 510 -16.18 -25.03 1.75
CA LYS A 510 -15.40 -23.81 1.49
C LYS A 510 -16.16 -22.59 2.02
N VAL A 511 -15.44 -21.59 2.51
CA VAL A 511 -16.08 -20.39 3.11
C VAL A 511 -17.00 -19.67 2.12
N GLU A 512 -16.67 -19.65 0.84
CA GLU A 512 -17.53 -19.05 -0.19
C GLU A 512 -18.89 -19.75 -0.29
N GLN A 513 -18.92 -21.10 -0.18
CA GLN A 513 -20.18 -21.83 -0.14
C GLN A 513 -20.98 -21.50 1.12
N VAL A 514 -20.31 -21.34 2.27
CA VAL A 514 -20.95 -20.90 3.51
C VAL A 514 -21.55 -19.49 3.33
N LEU A 515 -20.80 -18.57 2.74
CA LEU A 515 -21.30 -17.22 2.47
C LEU A 515 -22.48 -17.22 1.49
N GLN A 516 -22.44 -18.06 0.45
CA GLN A 516 -23.57 -18.21 -0.47
C GLN A 516 -24.85 -18.63 0.26
N GLU A 517 -24.76 -19.62 1.13
CA GLU A 517 -25.90 -20.16 1.87
C GLU A 517 -26.41 -19.23 2.99
N GLU A 518 -25.48 -18.57 3.69
CA GLU A 518 -25.81 -17.78 4.87
C GLU A 518 -26.07 -16.31 4.61
N VAL A 519 -25.52 -15.75 3.54
CA VAL A 519 -25.55 -14.31 3.30
C VAL A 519 -26.01 -13.96 1.89
N ILE A 520 -25.32 -14.47 0.85
CA ILE A 520 -25.51 -13.99 -0.52
C ILE A 520 -26.93 -14.29 -1.01
N GLN A 521 -27.36 -15.56 -0.92
CA GLN A 521 -28.69 -15.97 -1.36
C GLN A 521 -29.82 -15.42 -0.48
N PRO A 522 -29.76 -15.51 0.87
CA PRO A 522 -30.83 -15.02 1.72
C PRO A 522 -31.06 -13.51 1.64
N ILE A 523 -30.00 -12.72 1.43
CA ILE A 523 -30.07 -11.25 1.37
C ILE A 523 -30.20 -10.76 -0.08
N GLY A 524 -29.80 -11.57 -1.05
CA GLY A 524 -29.84 -11.22 -2.46
C GLY A 524 -28.65 -10.38 -2.93
N LEU A 525 -27.44 -10.67 -2.40
CA LEU A 525 -26.21 -9.95 -2.76
C LEU A 525 -25.55 -10.55 -4.01
N TYR A 526 -26.31 -10.76 -5.08
CA TYR A 526 -25.85 -11.53 -6.25
C TYR A 526 -24.67 -10.92 -7.02
N HIS A 527 -24.40 -9.62 -6.85
CA HIS A 527 -23.25 -8.92 -7.42
C HIS A 527 -22.11 -8.79 -6.40
N THR A 528 -21.87 -9.83 -5.61
CA THR A 528 -20.83 -9.84 -4.57
C THR A 528 -20.02 -11.12 -4.68
N PHE A 529 -18.69 -11.01 -4.66
CA PHE A 529 -17.77 -12.13 -4.65
C PHE A 529 -16.55 -11.86 -3.73
N PHE A 530 -15.78 -12.91 -3.41
CA PHE A 530 -14.70 -12.83 -2.43
C PHE A 530 -13.36 -13.35 -2.94
N SER A 531 -13.34 -13.99 -4.10
CA SER A 531 -12.14 -14.47 -4.76
C SER A 531 -12.28 -14.33 -6.27
N ARG A 532 -11.24 -14.64 -7.01
CA ARG A 532 -11.18 -14.50 -8.46
C ARG A 532 -12.44 -15.06 -9.14
N ASN A 533 -13.08 -14.20 -9.91
CA ASN A 533 -14.25 -14.53 -10.72
C ASN A 533 -14.08 -13.90 -12.10
N ASP A 534 -13.64 -14.71 -13.05
CA ASP A 534 -13.33 -14.23 -14.41
C ASP A 534 -14.55 -13.68 -15.16
N SER A 535 -15.77 -14.12 -14.82
CA SER A 535 -17.01 -13.60 -15.41
C SER A 535 -17.35 -12.17 -14.94
N LEU A 536 -16.88 -11.78 -13.75
CA LEU A 536 -17.11 -10.45 -13.18
C LEU A 536 -15.89 -9.52 -13.32
N ARG A 537 -14.74 -10.03 -13.74
CA ARG A 537 -13.48 -9.25 -13.83
C ARG A 537 -13.62 -7.98 -14.66
N SER A 538 -14.37 -8.02 -15.76
CA SER A 538 -14.60 -6.84 -16.60
C SER A 538 -15.44 -5.74 -15.93
N MET A 539 -16.11 -6.03 -14.82
CA MET A 539 -16.90 -5.08 -14.05
C MET A 539 -16.12 -4.45 -12.89
N VAL A 540 -14.95 -5.00 -12.54
CA VAL A 540 -14.15 -4.53 -11.41
C VAL A 540 -13.41 -3.26 -11.79
N ALA A 541 -13.50 -2.22 -10.96
CA ALA A 541 -12.68 -1.04 -11.08
C ALA A 541 -11.21 -1.37 -10.78
N ASN A 542 -10.28 -0.64 -11.38
CA ASN A 542 -8.91 -0.63 -10.89
C ASN A 542 -8.81 0.24 -9.65
N GLY A 543 -8.05 -0.18 -8.65
CA GLY A 543 -7.63 0.70 -7.57
C GLY A 543 -6.67 1.76 -8.07
N HIS A 544 -6.57 2.88 -7.36
CA HIS A 544 -5.66 3.95 -7.77
C HIS A 544 -4.84 4.46 -6.59
N PHE A 545 -3.57 4.66 -6.86
CA PHE A 545 -2.70 5.43 -5.97
C PHE A 545 -2.43 6.79 -6.62
N ASN A 546 -2.89 7.87 -5.96
CA ASN A 546 -2.70 9.24 -6.45
C ASN A 546 -3.14 9.42 -7.92
N GLY A 547 -4.32 8.90 -8.24
CA GLY A 547 -4.91 9.00 -9.57
C GLY A 547 -4.36 8.03 -10.61
N LEU A 548 -3.36 7.19 -10.29
CA LEU A 548 -2.79 6.22 -11.23
C LEU A 548 -3.31 4.80 -10.95
N PRO A 549 -3.77 4.09 -11.99
CA PRO A 549 -4.40 2.79 -11.80
C PRO A 549 -3.40 1.73 -11.36
N ASN A 550 -3.81 0.93 -10.39
CA ASN A 550 -3.18 -0.30 -9.98
C ASN A 550 -3.80 -1.47 -10.75
N TYR A 551 -2.99 -2.47 -11.08
CA TYR A 551 -3.41 -3.64 -11.85
C TYR A 551 -3.24 -4.93 -11.04
N ASP A 552 -3.47 -4.86 -9.73
CA ASP A 552 -3.42 -6.04 -8.88
C ASP A 552 -4.41 -7.11 -9.32
N GLU A 553 -4.03 -8.36 -9.16
CA GLU A 553 -4.92 -9.47 -9.45
C GLU A 553 -5.94 -9.65 -8.32
N LEU A 554 -7.14 -10.08 -8.72
CA LEU A 554 -8.14 -10.53 -7.77
C LEU A 554 -7.59 -11.70 -6.93
N PRO A 555 -7.86 -11.74 -5.63
CA PRO A 555 -7.36 -12.80 -4.77
C PRO A 555 -7.85 -14.18 -5.23
N GLU A 556 -6.95 -15.15 -5.36
CA GLU A 556 -7.30 -16.51 -5.79
C GLU A 556 -8.10 -17.27 -4.74
N SER A 557 -7.95 -16.91 -3.47
CA SER A 557 -8.72 -17.49 -2.37
C SER A 557 -9.35 -16.38 -1.53
N PRO A 558 -10.55 -16.60 -0.99
CA PRO A 558 -11.26 -15.58 -0.23
C PRO A 558 -10.56 -15.27 1.08
N GLY A 559 -10.34 -13.97 1.36
CA GLY A 559 -9.87 -13.43 2.64
C GLY A 559 -11.02 -12.82 3.42
N MET A 560 -11.35 -13.38 4.57
CA MET A 560 -12.53 -12.91 5.34
C MET A 560 -12.29 -11.60 6.09
N ALA A 561 -11.10 -11.10 6.00
CA ALA A 561 -10.76 -9.78 6.53
C ALA A 561 -10.85 -8.63 5.51
N TYR A 562 -10.84 -8.92 4.15
CA TYR A 562 -10.57 -7.85 3.19
C TYR A 562 -11.06 -8.05 1.75
N SER A 563 -11.40 -9.27 1.30
CA SER A 563 -11.43 -9.57 -0.14
C SER A 563 -12.80 -9.45 -0.82
N MET A 564 -13.81 -8.95 -0.14
CA MET A 564 -15.14 -8.76 -0.76
C MET A 564 -15.09 -7.70 -1.86
N HIS A 565 -15.69 -8.03 -3.01
CA HIS A 565 -15.98 -7.10 -4.10
C HIS A 565 -17.49 -6.94 -4.23
N THR A 566 -17.96 -5.71 -4.30
CA THR A 566 -19.39 -5.40 -4.42
C THR A 566 -19.60 -3.97 -4.94
N GLU A 567 -20.84 -3.52 -5.02
CA GLU A 567 -21.21 -2.15 -5.39
C GLU A 567 -22.26 -1.56 -4.42
N ALA A 568 -22.41 -0.24 -4.41
CA ALA A 568 -23.16 0.44 -3.38
C ALA A 568 -24.65 0.05 -3.34
N LYS A 569 -25.32 -0.06 -4.50
CA LYS A 569 -26.74 -0.39 -4.57
C LYS A 569 -27.05 -1.79 -4.01
N ILE A 570 -26.25 -2.79 -4.39
CA ILE A 570 -26.41 -4.16 -3.87
C ILE A 570 -26.09 -4.22 -2.39
N PHE A 571 -25.06 -3.53 -1.94
CA PHE A 571 -24.70 -3.52 -0.53
C PHE A 571 -25.79 -2.91 0.39
N THR A 572 -26.61 -1.99 -0.14
CA THR A 572 -27.77 -1.49 0.63
C THR A 572 -28.73 -2.58 1.06
N ARG A 573 -28.81 -3.72 0.38
CA ARG A 573 -29.63 -4.87 0.80
C ARG A 573 -29.15 -5.44 2.13
N PHE A 574 -27.83 -5.57 2.31
CA PHE A 574 -27.25 -5.97 3.59
C PHE A 574 -27.55 -4.94 4.69
N MET A 575 -27.40 -3.65 4.39
CA MET A 575 -27.70 -2.58 5.33
C MET A 575 -29.17 -2.56 5.74
N LEU A 576 -30.10 -2.72 4.78
CA LEU A 576 -31.54 -2.81 5.06
C LEU A 576 -31.88 -4.06 5.88
N TYR A 577 -31.23 -5.19 5.59
CA TYR A 577 -31.41 -6.43 6.33
C TYR A 577 -31.05 -6.26 7.81
N MET A 578 -29.94 -5.53 8.08
CA MET A 578 -29.53 -5.18 9.43
C MET A 578 -30.46 -4.15 10.08
N LEU A 579 -30.90 -3.12 9.35
CA LEU A 579 -31.85 -2.11 9.85
C LEU A 579 -33.18 -2.74 10.29
N GLU A 580 -33.66 -3.67 9.50
CA GLU A 580 -34.91 -4.39 9.76
C GLU A 580 -34.74 -5.55 10.75
N GLN A 581 -33.50 -5.78 11.22
CA GLN A 581 -33.12 -6.89 12.10
C GLN A 581 -33.58 -8.27 11.59
N LYS A 582 -33.43 -8.53 10.29
CA LYS A 582 -33.82 -9.78 9.64
C LYS A 582 -32.69 -10.81 9.72
N GLY A 583 -33.06 -12.11 9.70
CA GLY A 583 -32.16 -13.23 9.53
C GLY A 583 -31.37 -13.66 10.76
N LEU A 584 -31.46 -12.93 11.85
CA LEU A 584 -30.92 -13.26 13.17
C LEU A 584 -31.99 -12.97 14.25
N LYS A 585 -31.84 -13.55 15.42
CA LYS A 585 -32.69 -13.30 16.57
C LYS A 585 -32.46 -11.90 17.13
N PRO A 586 -33.49 -11.29 17.80
CA PRO A 586 -33.31 -9.99 18.44
C PRO A 586 -32.10 -9.93 19.40
N GLU A 587 -31.92 -10.98 20.20
CA GLU A 587 -30.84 -11.05 21.20
C GLU A 587 -29.46 -11.06 20.54
N THR A 588 -29.33 -11.67 19.35
CA THR A 588 -28.10 -11.66 18.55
C THR A 588 -27.81 -10.24 18.06
N TYR A 589 -28.82 -9.53 17.56
CA TYR A 589 -28.67 -8.14 17.15
C TYR A 589 -28.33 -7.21 18.32
N ASP A 590 -28.95 -7.42 19.48
CA ASP A 590 -28.63 -6.67 20.69
C ASP A 590 -27.17 -6.87 21.09
N SER A 591 -26.67 -8.11 21.02
CA SER A 591 -25.26 -8.42 21.24
C SER A 591 -24.36 -7.75 20.20
N MET A 592 -24.73 -7.78 18.91
CA MET A 592 -23.95 -7.15 17.85
C MET A 592 -23.78 -5.64 18.05
N PHE A 593 -24.82 -4.97 18.54
CA PHE A 593 -24.86 -3.51 18.74
C PHE A 593 -24.48 -3.07 20.16
N THR A 594 -23.95 -3.98 20.96
CA THR A 594 -23.43 -3.69 22.29
C THR A 594 -21.91 -3.49 22.22
N LYS A 595 -21.40 -2.62 23.09
CA LYS A 595 -19.95 -2.40 23.25
C LYS A 595 -19.27 -3.66 23.78
N HIS A 596 -18.29 -4.13 23.05
CA HIS A 596 -17.41 -5.23 23.45
C HIS A 596 -15.97 -4.80 23.74
N SER A 597 -15.47 -3.75 23.05
CA SER A 597 -14.14 -3.18 23.28
C SER A 597 -14.09 -1.70 22.94
N ASP A 598 -13.21 -0.97 23.60
CA ASP A 598 -12.87 0.42 23.27
C ASP A 598 -11.77 0.44 22.22
N PHE A 599 -11.84 1.39 21.29
CA PHE A 599 -10.72 1.68 20.40
C PHE A 599 -9.54 2.22 21.19
N LYS A 600 -8.34 1.81 20.80
CA LYS A 600 -7.10 2.43 21.25
C LYS A 600 -6.65 3.47 20.24
N PHE A 601 -6.29 4.61 20.74
CA PHE A 601 -5.71 5.70 19.99
C PHE A 601 -4.21 5.78 20.30
N ASP A 602 -3.40 6.04 19.29
CA ASP A 602 -1.98 6.25 19.49
C ASP A 602 -1.70 7.52 20.33
N PRO A 603 -0.60 7.55 21.07
CA PRO A 603 -0.23 8.73 21.84
C PRO A 603 -0.11 9.96 20.94
N GLY A 604 -0.95 10.98 21.15
CA GLY A 604 -0.99 12.20 20.36
C GLY A 604 -2.08 12.25 19.29
N GLU A 605 -2.77 11.16 19.05
CA GLU A 605 -3.94 11.11 18.19
C GLU A 605 -5.14 11.82 18.85
N LYS A 606 -5.85 12.66 18.09
CA LYS A 606 -7.06 13.32 18.61
C LYS A 606 -8.18 12.29 18.76
N LYS A 607 -8.61 12.08 19.99
CA LYS A 607 -9.82 11.27 20.23
C LYS A 607 -11.04 11.99 19.65
N PRO A 608 -11.95 11.25 18.99
CA PRO A 608 -13.20 11.85 18.52
C PRO A 608 -14.00 12.40 19.71
N LYS A 609 -14.69 13.52 19.52
CA LYS A 609 -15.57 14.11 20.56
C LYS A 609 -16.70 13.14 20.96
N ILE A 610 -17.20 12.39 20.01
CA ILE A 610 -18.18 11.32 20.20
C ILE A 610 -17.42 10.01 20.18
N PRO A 611 -17.41 9.22 21.28
CA PRO A 611 -16.64 8.00 21.34
C PRO A 611 -17.21 6.92 20.43
N ASP A 612 -16.31 6.31 19.67
CA ASP A 612 -16.57 5.12 18.91
C ASP A 612 -16.06 3.90 19.67
N TYR A 613 -16.71 2.76 19.50
CA TYR A 613 -16.30 1.50 20.11
C TYR A 613 -16.64 0.31 19.20
N MET A 614 -16.07 -0.84 19.49
CA MET A 614 -16.30 -2.05 18.71
C MET A 614 -17.44 -2.88 19.30
N GLY A 615 -18.42 -3.18 18.49
CA GLY A 615 -19.42 -4.23 18.70
C GLY A 615 -18.93 -5.56 18.12
N ILE A 616 -19.83 -6.40 17.63
CA ILE A 616 -19.46 -7.63 16.91
C ILE A 616 -19.23 -7.29 15.43
N SER A 617 -17.96 -7.08 15.08
CA SER A 617 -17.48 -6.66 13.74
C SER A 617 -18.14 -5.40 13.19
N LEU A 618 -18.58 -4.51 14.08
CA LEU A 618 -19.21 -3.23 13.75
C LEU A 618 -18.62 -2.13 14.62
N GLU A 619 -18.25 -1.04 14.00
CA GLU A 619 -17.96 0.22 14.69
C GLU A 619 -19.28 0.82 15.13
N ILE A 620 -19.38 1.19 16.40
CA ILE A 620 -20.60 1.72 17.00
C ILE A 620 -20.32 3.11 17.55
N ARG A 621 -21.21 4.04 17.29
CA ARG A 621 -21.11 5.42 17.72
C ARG A 621 -22.42 5.88 18.37
N GLU A 622 -22.32 6.46 19.55
CA GLU A 622 -23.46 7.10 20.23
C GLU A 622 -23.54 8.55 19.78
N THR A 623 -24.50 8.90 18.93
CA THR A 623 -24.65 10.23 18.37
C THR A 623 -25.90 10.95 18.90
N PRO A 624 -26.00 12.29 18.77
CA PRO A 624 -27.24 13.02 19.05
C PRO A 624 -28.44 12.59 18.19
N PHE A 625 -28.17 11.85 17.10
CA PHE A 625 -29.16 11.33 16.15
C PHE A 625 -29.50 9.85 16.41
N GLY A 626 -29.12 9.33 17.57
CA GLY A 626 -29.25 7.94 17.93
C GLY A 626 -27.96 7.16 17.71
N LYS A 627 -28.02 5.84 17.92
CA LYS A 627 -26.92 4.95 17.75
C LYS A 627 -26.69 4.67 16.24
N SER A 628 -25.46 4.89 15.78
CA SER A 628 -25.03 4.43 14.46
C SER A 628 -24.14 3.20 14.56
N PHE A 629 -24.12 2.41 13.50
CA PHE A 629 -23.21 1.28 13.33
C PHE A 629 -22.78 1.16 11.89
N GLY A 630 -21.54 0.72 11.67
CA GLY A 630 -20.97 0.63 10.35
C GLY A 630 -19.61 -0.01 10.36
N HIS A 631 -18.87 0.16 9.28
CA HIS A 631 -17.47 -0.23 9.17
C HIS A 631 -16.80 0.52 8.03
N GLY A 632 -15.54 0.88 8.23
CA GLY A 632 -14.67 1.39 7.16
C GLY A 632 -13.91 0.28 6.45
N GLY A 633 -13.47 0.53 5.23
CA GLY A 633 -12.61 -0.37 4.46
C GLY A 633 -11.44 0.37 3.85
N ASN A 634 -10.24 -0.23 3.92
CA ASN A 634 -9.01 0.32 3.33
C ASN A 634 -8.06 -0.81 2.92
N ASN A 635 -7.87 -0.99 1.62
CA ASN A 635 -6.87 -1.87 1.00
C ASN A 635 -5.73 -1.07 0.34
N GLY A 636 -5.60 0.23 0.69
CA GLY A 636 -4.60 1.13 0.12
C GLY A 636 -5.18 1.93 -1.04
N ASP A 637 -5.42 1.31 -2.16
CA ASP A 637 -5.91 1.89 -3.41
C ASP A 637 -7.44 1.84 -3.58
N PHE A 638 -8.14 1.15 -2.67
CA PHE A 638 -9.59 1.18 -2.49
C PHE A 638 -9.91 1.57 -1.05
N LYS A 639 -10.86 2.47 -0.90
CA LYS A 639 -11.40 2.85 0.40
C LYS A 639 -12.92 2.93 0.35
N CYS A 640 -13.55 2.58 1.44
CA CYS A 640 -15.01 2.61 1.52
C CYS A 640 -15.48 2.81 2.96
N LYS A 641 -16.73 3.17 3.08
CA LYS A 641 -17.41 3.27 4.37
C LYS A 641 -18.91 3.04 4.21
N PHE A 642 -19.49 2.31 5.13
CA PHE A 642 -20.94 2.35 5.33
C PHE A 642 -21.27 2.72 6.77
N GLU A 643 -22.40 3.40 6.95
CA GLU A 643 -22.91 3.76 8.26
C GLU A 643 -24.43 3.73 8.24
N VAL A 644 -25.02 3.23 9.31
CA VAL A 644 -26.47 3.05 9.49
C VAL A 644 -26.90 3.65 10.80
N TYR A 645 -27.92 4.49 10.78
CA TYR A 645 -28.58 5.10 11.94
C TYR A 645 -29.92 4.41 12.15
N LYS A 646 -29.99 3.53 13.15
CA LYS A 646 -31.17 2.71 13.40
C LYS A 646 -32.41 3.54 13.67
N ASP A 647 -32.31 4.54 14.55
CA ASP A 647 -33.44 5.36 14.99
C ASP A 647 -33.98 6.26 13.87
N LEU A 648 -33.12 6.69 12.97
CA LEU A 648 -33.47 7.46 11.76
C LEU A 648 -33.96 6.58 10.62
N LYS A 649 -33.85 5.26 10.71
CA LYS A 649 -34.05 4.30 9.60
C LYS A 649 -33.30 4.73 8.34
N MET A 650 -32.08 5.22 8.53
CA MET A 650 -31.25 5.82 7.49
C MET A 650 -29.87 5.15 7.46
N GLY A 651 -29.23 5.18 6.30
CA GLY A 651 -27.86 4.75 6.15
C GLY A 651 -27.27 5.15 4.81
N TYR A 652 -25.96 5.15 4.72
CA TYR A 652 -25.26 5.42 3.47
C TYR A 652 -24.08 4.46 3.31
N VAL A 653 -23.69 4.27 2.06
CA VAL A 653 -22.47 3.55 1.69
C VAL A 653 -21.76 4.28 0.55
N VAL A 654 -20.43 4.34 0.67
CA VAL A 654 -19.54 4.93 -0.32
C VAL A 654 -18.44 3.92 -0.61
N PHE A 655 -18.24 3.57 -1.87
CA PHE A 655 -17.07 2.86 -2.36
C PHE A 655 -16.27 3.78 -3.26
N THR A 656 -14.96 3.77 -3.12
CA THR A 656 -14.03 4.54 -3.95
C THR A 656 -12.87 3.66 -4.40
N ASN A 657 -12.33 3.92 -5.56
CA ASN A 657 -11.14 3.26 -6.08
C ASN A 657 -9.90 4.16 -5.97
N SER A 658 -9.66 4.71 -4.78
CA SER A 658 -8.56 5.65 -4.54
C SER A 658 -7.99 5.59 -3.13
N ASN A 659 -6.69 5.82 -3.01
CA ASN A 659 -6.01 6.04 -1.74
C ASN A 659 -6.27 7.44 -1.14
N THR A 660 -6.81 8.39 -1.91
CA THR A 660 -6.98 9.80 -1.50
C THR A 660 -8.38 10.12 -0.93
N SER A 661 -9.22 9.10 -0.70
CA SER A 661 -10.65 9.28 -0.40
C SER A 661 -10.98 9.57 1.06
N ASP A 662 -10.02 9.54 1.98
CA ASP A 662 -10.31 9.64 3.44
C ASP A 662 -11.15 10.86 3.79
N ALA A 663 -10.80 12.03 3.24
CA ALA A 663 -11.53 13.26 3.50
C ALA A 663 -13.00 13.21 3.05
N LEU A 664 -13.29 12.60 1.89
CA LEU A 664 -14.67 12.38 1.44
C LEU A 664 -15.42 11.46 2.42
N LEU A 665 -14.82 10.31 2.77
CA LEU A 665 -15.45 9.31 3.64
C LEU A 665 -15.74 9.85 5.05
N GLU A 666 -14.86 10.68 5.59
CA GLU A 666 -15.06 11.34 6.89
C GLU A 666 -16.12 12.43 6.82
N ALA A 667 -16.09 13.25 5.77
CA ALA A 667 -17.03 14.34 5.60
C ALA A 667 -18.48 13.89 5.31
N MET A 668 -18.66 12.67 4.74
CA MET A 668 -20.00 12.15 4.40
C MET A 668 -20.95 12.12 5.59
N ARG A 669 -20.48 11.72 6.77
CA ARG A 669 -21.30 11.67 7.98
C ARG A 669 -21.81 13.06 8.37
N GLN A 670 -20.91 14.04 8.39
CA GLN A 670 -21.25 15.43 8.70
C GLN A 670 -22.18 16.02 7.64
N PHE A 671 -21.87 15.78 6.38
CA PHE A 671 -22.68 16.28 5.27
C PHE A 671 -24.10 15.72 5.27
N LEU A 672 -24.24 14.40 5.48
CA LEU A 672 -25.56 13.74 5.39
C LEU A 672 -26.38 13.89 6.68
N VAL A 673 -25.76 13.80 7.86
CA VAL A 673 -26.46 13.61 9.13
C VAL A 673 -26.13 14.68 10.17
N GLU A 674 -24.87 14.85 10.54
CA GLU A 674 -24.51 15.58 11.75
C GLU A 674 -24.47 17.10 11.56
N GLY A 675 -24.17 17.56 10.33
CA GLY A 675 -23.91 18.98 10.07
C GLY A 675 -22.51 19.41 10.56
N LYS A 676 -22.23 20.70 10.51
CA LYS A 676 -20.99 21.27 11.06
C LYS A 676 -20.90 21.02 12.56
N GLU A 677 -19.73 20.62 13.02
CA GLU A 677 -19.42 20.60 14.46
C GLU A 677 -19.48 22.02 15.02
N LYS A 678 -20.27 22.24 16.09
CA LYS A 678 -20.37 23.50 16.81
C LYS A 678 -19.25 23.70 17.81
#